data_af124330d7acfada859a3d185cec3f50
#
_entry.id   af124330d7acfada859a3d185cec3f50
#
_cell.length_a   1.000
_cell.length_b   1.000
_cell.length_c   1.000
_cell.angle_alpha   90.00
_cell.angle_beta   90.00
_cell.angle_gamma   90.00
#
_symmetry.space_group_name_H-M   'P 1'
#
loop_
_entity.id
_entity.type
_entity.pdbx_description
1 polymer ?
#
loop_
_entity_poly.entity_id
_entity_poly.type
_entity_poly.pdbx_seq_one_letter_code
_entity_poly.pdbx_strand_id
1 'polypeptide(L)'
;MLFRSIYGSRIWLDIAGFSFQPGELAKVLIVLFLAGYLAANREMLSVFTVSVGPFHLPDFRTLLPMLLMWGISLVIVIFEKDLGSALVVFFVFIAMLYVASGKKSYVIFALILAGIGAFAMWGMFSHVQVRVNTWLDPFADANNTGYQLTQALYSMADGNLLGVGIGKGMCDVIPVVESDFIFAAIAEETGLLGAAGVLLLYLCFAIRGIVTAARAKSDVSSFIATGLTTSIVLQAFIIVGGVTRLIPLTGLTLPFISQGGSSLLASFISVGFLLLCGNEGTGIETEMNTGAQRANTAENSVLGRVSLGKRLTNLMITFSLLFAALVANLTLIMVVQADYYRSMPSNSHTLAKQVNRERGTISTADGVVLAQSELNEDGTYSRIYPAGTLASHVVGYYSGRYGASGLESSYAETLVGDDHFATWTDVLNSYAGLSTSGNDITLTINSEIQTAAQNALEGYNGACVVLDPKTGAVLAMASAPTYDAAGFEDLLTSDQADGVLFNRATQALYTPGSTFKMVTLSTAIDNNVANEQSTYDSPGSMEIGNGMVYNYDQNSMGTVTLETATQWSSNTVYGQLGVQIGPDLLVRSSEEFGFNKDLNFDIATSTSLMPDPAEMTEWETAWSAIGQPVGQHTSPAGPQTTVLEMALVGAGIANDGVIQKPYLVDSIYDSQGARAETTTPTVFSKPITSNTAQRVSNVLQTVVESGTGVGAQIYGVNIAGKTGTAETGKPVDDSWFVGFGPTEDNKVVVAIVLEQAASDNTDAATRANNVLRVAPEVQGAL
;
A
#
# COMPACT_ATOMS: atom_id res chain seq x y z
N MET A 1 -6.91 -22.14 -37.16
CA MET A 1 -7.25 -20.72 -36.91
C MET A 1 -5.98 -19.94 -36.99
N LEU A 2 -5.87 -18.94 -37.87
CA LEU A 2 -4.66 -18.13 -38.10
C LEU A 2 -4.35 -17.13 -36.97
N PHE A 3 -5.32 -16.84 -36.09
CA PHE A 3 -5.14 -15.88 -34.99
C PHE A 3 -5.13 -16.60 -33.65
N ARG A 4 -4.05 -16.47 -32.91
CA ARG A 4 -3.91 -16.97 -31.54
C ARG A 4 -4.34 -15.89 -30.55
N SER A 5 -5.18 -16.27 -29.57
CA SER A 5 -5.54 -15.37 -28.46
C SER A 5 -4.54 -15.53 -27.33
N ILE A 6 -3.85 -14.46 -26.97
CA ILE A 6 -2.91 -14.39 -25.84
C ILE A 6 -3.43 -13.29 -24.92
N TYR A 7 -3.69 -13.60 -23.66
CA TYR A 7 -4.26 -12.67 -22.65
C TYR A 7 -5.54 -11.94 -23.14
N GLY A 8 -6.38 -12.63 -23.92
CA GLY A 8 -7.65 -12.08 -24.44
C GLY A 8 -7.54 -11.15 -25.65
N SER A 9 -6.34 -10.90 -26.18
CA SER A 9 -6.08 -10.13 -27.40
C SER A 9 -5.74 -11.03 -28.57
N ARG A 10 -6.26 -10.73 -29.77
CA ARG A 10 -6.04 -11.51 -31.00
C ARG A 10 -5.19 -10.74 -32.00
N ILE A 11 -4.00 -10.33 -31.57
CA ILE A 11 -3.09 -9.46 -32.33
C ILE A 11 -1.94 -10.25 -33.02
N TRP A 12 -1.84 -11.57 -32.77
CA TRP A 12 -0.77 -12.41 -33.29
C TRP A 12 -1.29 -13.32 -34.41
N LEU A 13 -0.55 -13.34 -35.53
CA LEU A 13 -0.69 -14.30 -36.60
C LEU A 13 0.36 -15.41 -36.43
N ASP A 14 -0.08 -16.65 -36.33
CA ASP A 14 0.81 -17.82 -36.32
C ASP A 14 0.86 -18.44 -37.73
N ILE A 15 2.04 -18.31 -38.37
CA ILE A 15 2.28 -18.85 -39.70
C ILE A 15 3.48 -19.84 -39.61
N ALA A 16 3.20 -21.10 -39.75
CA ALA A 16 4.23 -22.18 -39.76
C ALA A 16 5.15 -22.14 -38.51
N GLY A 17 4.63 -21.79 -37.32
CA GLY A 17 5.39 -21.73 -36.08
C GLY A 17 6.08 -20.37 -35.82
N PHE A 18 5.94 -19.41 -36.71
CA PHE A 18 6.40 -18.04 -36.51
C PHE A 18 5.23 -17.15 -36.11
N SER A 19 5.31 -16.56 -34.92
CA SER A 19 4.33 -15.56 -34.45
C SER A 19 4.71 -14.18 -34.98
N PHE A 20 3.81 -13.54 -35.71
CA PHE A 20 3.98 -12.23 -36.29
C PHE A 20 2.85 -11.29 -35.86
N GLN A 21 3.19 -10.05 -35.48
CA GLN A 21 2.22 -9.01 -35.13
C GLN A 21 2.08 -8.01 -36.28
N PRO A 22 1.00 -8.06 -37.07
CA PRO A 22 0.82 -7.19 -38.25
C PRO A 22 0.78 -5.69 -37.92
N GLY A 23 0.30 -5.34 -36.74
CA GLY A 23 0.19 -3.95 -36.25
C GLY A 23 1.53 -3.21 -36.26
N GLU A 24 2.66 -3.92 -35.99
CA GLU A 24 3.99 -3.32 -36.03
C GLU A 24 4.39 -2.85 -37.43
N LEU A 25 4.18 -3.67 -38.44
CA LEU A 25 4.43 -3.28 -39.83
C LEU A 25 3.41 -2.26 -40.34
N ALA A 26 2.16 -2.36 -39.89
CA ALA A 26 1.10 -1.40 -40.28
C ALA A 26 1.46 0.04 -39.90
N LYS A 27 2.11 0.27 -38.75
CA LYS A 27 2.61 1.60 -38.33
C LYS A 27 3.54 2.20 -39.38
N VAL A 28 4.46 1.43 -39.91
CA VAL A 28 5.39 1.88 -40.96
C VAL A 28 4.65 2.22 -42.25
N LEU A 29 3.73 1.33 -42.69
CA LEU A 29 2.95 1.55 -43.92
C LEU A 29 2.03 2.77 -43.82
N ILE A 30 1.41 3.02 -42.66
CA ILE A 30 0.60 4.19 -42.38
C ILE A 30 1.46 5.49 -42.55
N VAL A 31 2.68 5.50 -42.00
CA VAL A 31 3.60 6.62 -42.13
C VAL A 31 3.94 6.87 -43.61
N LEU A 32 4.26 5.83 -44.38
CA LEU A 32 4.58 5.95 -45.81
C LEU A 32 3.39 6.48 -46.60
N PHE A 33 2.19 5.99 -46.37
CA PHE A 33 0.98 6.49 -46.99
C PHE A 33 0.74 7.97 -46.65
N LEU A 34 0.79 8.31 -45.32
CA LEU A 34 0.59 9.67 -44.87
C LEU A 34 1.63 10.64 -45.49
N ALA A 35 2.89 10.24 -45.59
CA ALA A 35 3.94 11.04 -46.18
C ALA A 35 3.65 11.37 -47.65
N GLY A 36 3.26 10.36 -48.44
CA GLY A 36 2.88 10.58 -49.84
C GLY A 36 1.67 11.48 -50.00
N TYR A 37 0.62 11.22 -49.19
CA TYR A 37 -0.62 11.98 -49.23
C TYR A 37 -0.42 13.45 -48.79
N LEU A 38 0.29 13.66 -47.67
CA LEU A 38 0.55 15.01 -47.16
C LEU A 38 1.44 15.83 -48.09
N ALA A 39 2.41 15.20 -48.74
CA ALA A 39 3.24 15.87 -49.74
C ALA A 39 2.41 16.32 -50.96
N ALA A 40 1.54 15.45 -51.49
CA ALA A 40 0.67 15.76 -52.62
C ALA A 40 -0.37 16.86 -52.34
N ASN A 41 -0.84 16.97 -51.07
CA ASN A 41 -1.93 17.89 -50.69
C ASN A 41 -1.48 19.02 -49.76
N ARG A 42 -0.19 19.29 -49.64
CA ARG A 42 0.38 20.26 -48.69
C ARG A 42 -0.20 21.67 -48.83
N GLU A 43 -0.34 22.19 -50.07
CA GLU A 43 -0.92 23.51 -50.31
C GLU A 43 -2.37 23.60 -49.91
N MET A 44 -3.15 22.57 -50.25
CA MET A 44 -4.58 22.47 -49.88
C MET A 44 -4.77 22.49 -48.36
N LEU A 45 -3.92 21.81 -47.61
CA LEU A 45 -3.97 21.72 -46.13
C LEU A 45 -3.52 23.00 -45.42
N SER A 46 -2.68 23.81 -46.08
CA SER A 46 -2.12 25.03 -45.47
C SER A 46 -2.89 26.31 -45.83
N VAL A 47 -3.45 26.42 -47.04
CA VAL A 47 -4.08 27.65 -47.57
C VAL A 47 -5.60 27.60 -47.49
N PHE A 48 -6.24 26.48 -47.89
CA PHE A 48 -7.68 26.34 -47.90
C PHE A 48 -8.22 25.84 -46.60
N THR A 49 -8.71 26.75 -45.74
CA THR A 49 -9.24 26.42 -44.40
C THR A 49 -10.68 26.91 -44.29
N VAL A 50 -11.48 26.12 -43.60
CA VAL A 50 -12.86 26.43 -43.18
C VAL A 50 -12.86 26.83 -41.73
N SER A 51 -13.51 27.92 -41.38
CA SER A 51 -13.65 28.36 -39.98
C SER A 51 -14.74 27.58 -39.27
N VAL A 52 -14.37 26.85 -38.22
CA VAL A 52 -15.31 26.15 -37.32
C VAL A 52 -15.14 26.76 -35.93
N GLY A 53 -15.97 27.73 -35.58
CA GLY A 53 -15.81 28.55 -34.39
C GLY A 53 -14.44 29.28 -34.36
N PRO A 54 -13.67 29.17 -33.29
CA PRO A 54 -12.35 29.77 -33.17
C PRO A 54 -11.25 29.02 -33.95
N PHE A 55 -11.55 27.87 -34.54
CA PHE A 55 -10.58 27.01 -35.22
C PHE A 55 -10.68 27.12 -36.72
N HIS A 56 -9.53 27.18 -37.37
CA HIS A 56 -9.39 27.06 -38.82
C HIS A 56 -8.98 25.64 -39.16
N LEU A 57 -9.92 24.85 -39.71
CA LEU A 57 -9.71 23.45 -40.10
C LEU A 57 -9.53 23.34 -41.62
N PRO A 58 -8.85 22.27 -42.14
CA PRO A 58 -8.77 22.04 -43.59
C PRO A 58 -10.15 21.69 -44.16
N ASP A 59 -10.31 21.88 -45.49
CA ASP A 59 -11.53 21.40 -46.15
C ASP A 59 -11.71 19.90 -45.97
N PHE A 60 -12.94 19.51 -45.59
CA PHE A 60 -13.29 18.13 -45.31
C PHE A 60 -13.00 17.18 -46.49
N ARG A 61 -13.17 17.63 -47.71
CA ARG A 61 -12.85 16.84 -48.92
C ARG A 61 -11.39 16.46 -49.03
N THR A 62 -10.48 17.33 -48.60
CA THR A 62 -9.04 17.07 -48.55
C THR A 62 -8.67 16.19 -47.36
N LEU A 63 -9.38 16.31 -46.22
CA LEU A 63 -9.15 15.47 -45.06
C LEU A 63 -9.70 14.06 -45.19
N LEU A 64 -10.80 13.89 -45.92
CA LEU A 64 -11.60 12.64 -45.91
C LEU A 64 -10.80 11.37 -46.27
N PRO A 65 -9.99 11.29 -47.34
CA PRO A 65 -9.22 10.10 -47.69
C PRO A 65 -8.20 9.73 -46.59
N MET A 66 -7.57 10.74 -46.02
CA MET A 66 -6.58 10.59 -44.95
C MET A 66 -7.26 10.15 -43.64
N LEU A 67 -8.39 10.78 -43.28
CA LEU A 67 -9.19 10.39 -42.09
C LEU A 67 -9.80 9.00 -42.22
N LEU A 68 -10.20 8.60 -43.43
CA LEU A 68 -10.73 7.25 -43.67
C LEU A 68 -9.65 6.18 -43.43
N MET A 69 -8.49 6.31 -44.07
CA MET A 69 -7.38 5.36 -43.89
C MET A 69 -6.89 5.31 -42.44
N TRP A 70 -6.66 6.49 -41.86
CA TRP A 70 -6.24 6.58 -40.47
C TRP A 70 -7.33 6.09 -39.50
N GLY A 71 -8.60 6.50 -39.72
CA GLY A 71 -9.73 6.12 -38.88
C GLY A 71 -10.01 4.62 -38.91
N ILE A 72 -9.95 3.98 -40.09
CA ILE A 72 -10.09 2.52 -40.21
C ILE A 72 -8.95 1.83 -39.43
N SER A 73 -7.72 2.28 -39.61
CA SER A 73 -6.57 1.71 -38.88
C SER A 73 -6.74 1.87 -37.36
N LEU A 74 -7.17 3.04 -36.90
CA LEU A 74 -7.43 3.31 -35.50
C LEU A 74 -8.54 2.44 -34.93
N VAL A 75 -9.65 2.30 -35.67
CA VAL A 75 -10.79 1.44 -35.27
C VAL A 75 -10.34 -0.01 -35.13
N ILE A 76 -9.58 -0.54 -36.09
CA ILE A 76 -9.06 -1.92 -36.02
C ILE A 76 -8.22 -2.10 -34.73
N VAL A 77 -7.25 -1.22 -34.48
CA VAL A 77 -6.35 -1.29 -33.34
C VAL A 77 -7.11 -1.17 -32.01
N ILE A 78 -8.16 -0.33 -31.95
CA ILE A 78 -9.02 -0.21 -30.75
C ILE A 78 -9.79 -1.52 -30.49
N PHE A 79 -10.35 -2.13 -31.53
CA PHE A 79 -11.06 -3.41 -31.40
C PHE A 79 -10.13 -4.57 -31.06
N GLU A 80 -8.86 -4.51 -31.44
CA GLU A 80 -7.79 -5.43 -31.01
C GLU A 80 -7.40 -5.23 -29.54
N LYS A 81 -7.92 -4.19 -28.86
CA LYS A 81 -7.60 -3.79 -27.48
C LYS A 81 -6.14 -3.32 -27.30
N ASP A 82 -5.47 -2.93 -28.37
CA ASP A 82 -4.11 -2.38 -28.36
C ASP A 82 -4.17 -0.84 -28.29
N LEU A 83 -4.42 -0.32 -27.09
CA LEU A 83 -4.50 1.11 -26.84
C LEU A 83 -3.17 1.83 -27.06
N GLY A 84 -2.06 1.13 -26.84
CA GLY A 84 -0.71 1.69 -27.04
C GLY A 84 -0.44 2.02 -28.49
N SER A 85 -0.64 1.05 -29.40
CA SER A 85 -0.49 1.28 -30.84
C SER A 85 -1.47 2.34 -31.36
N ALA A 86 -2.71 2.38 -30.82
CA ALA A 86 -3.66 3.44 -31.18
C ALA A 86 -3.13 4.85 -30.84
N LEU A 87 -2.54 5.02 -29.66
CA LEU A 87 -1.92 6.29 -29.25
C LEU A 87 -0.73 6.66 -30.14
N VAL A 88 0.15 5.71 -30.47
CA VAL A 88 1.29 5.97 -31.39
C VAL A 88 0.78 6.44 -32.75
N VAL A 89 -0.15 5.69 -33.37
CA VAL A 89 -0.73 6.04 -34.69
C VAL A 89 -1.41 7.40 -34.65
N PHE A 90 -2.13 7.72 -33.58
CA PHE A 90 -2.79 9.00 -33.39
C PHE A 90 -1.78 10.17 -33.32
N PHE A 91 -0.78 10.06 -32.46
CA PHE A 91 0.20 11.14 -32.29
C PHE A 91 1.13 11.30 -33.50
N VAL A 92 1.49 10.21 -34.17
CA VAL A 92 2.24 10.26 -35.44
C VAL A 92 1.43 11.03 -36.49
N PHE A 93 0.15 10.73 -36.62
CA PHE A 93 -0.74 11.45 -37.54
C PHE A 93 -0.77 12.95 -37.25
N ILE A 94 -0.95 13.35 -35.99
CA ILE A 94 -1.00 14.75 -35.57
C ILE A 94 0.35 15.44 -35.84
N ALA A 95 1.46 14.81 -35.48
CA ALA A 95 2.80 15.37 -35.69
C ALA A 95 3.08 15.61 -37.20
N MET A 96 2.77 14.62 -38.04
CA MET A 96 2.93 14.74 -39.49
C MET A 96 2.01 15.82 -40.07
N LEU A 97 0.76 15.89 -39.66
CA LEU A 97 -0.22 16.90 -40.07
C LEU A 97 0.24 18.30 -39.64
N TYR A 98 0.78 18.46 -38.43
CA TYR A 98 1.35 19.70 -37.96
C TYR A 98 2.56 20.15 -38.81
N VAL A 99 3.48 19.24 -39.07
CA VAL A 99 4.68 19.54 -39.88
C VAL A 99 4.29 19.91 -41.31
N ALA A 100 3.30 19.22 -41.91
CA ALA A 100 2.82 19.53 -43.25
C ALA A 100 2.08 20.87 -43.31
N SER A 101 1.13 21.15 -42.43
CA SER A 101 0.23 22.31 -42.46
C SER A 101 0.78 23.55 -41.75
N GLY A 102 1.54 23.37 -40.66
CA GLY A 102 2.01 24.46 -39.77
C GLY A 102 0.92 25.06 -38.88
N LYS A 103 -0.27 24.51 -38.88
CA LYS A 103 -1.42 25.05 -38.13
C LYS A 103 -1.51 24.41 -36.72
N LYS A 104 -1.25 25.19 -35.66
CA LYS A 104 -1.40 24.76 -34.27
C LYS A 104 -2.86 24.40 -33.92
N SER A 105 -3.83 25.03 -34.59
CA SER A 105 -5.26 24.74 -34.38
C SER A 105 -5.62 23.29 -34.65
N TYR A 106 -4.95 22.60 -35.58
CA TYR A 106 -5.20 21.17 -35.87
C TYR A 106 -4.75 20.31 -34.73
N VAL A 107 -3.61 20.60 -34.12
CA VAL A 107 -3.10 19.89 -32.92
C VAL A 107 -4.05 20.07 -31.77
N ILE A 108 -4.47 21.30 -31.47
CA ILE A 108 -5.37 21.61 -30.35
C ILE A 108 -6.72 20.90 -30.52
N PHE A 109 -7.31 20.99 -31.73
CA PHE A 109 -8.59 20.34 -32.04
C PHE A 109 -8.50 18.81 -31.90
N ALA A 110 -7.42 18.21 -32.43
CA ALA A 110 -7.19 16.78 -32.32
C ALA A 110 -6.99 16.32 -30.86
N LEU A 111 -6.27 17.10 -30.04
CA LEU A 111 -6.10 16.81 -28.61
C LEU A 111 -7.41 16.90 -27.82
N ILE A 112 -8.28 17.87 -28.15
CA ILE A 112 -9.62 17.95 -27.55
C ILE A 112 -10.42 16.71 -27.91
N LEU A 113 -10.41 16.31 -29.21
CA LEU A 113 -11.10 15.12 -29.67
C LEU A 113 -10.57 13.83 -29.00
N ALA A 114 -9.25 13.73 -28.80
CA ALA A 114 -8.62 12.64 -28.10
C ALA A 114 -9.06 12.57 -26.64
N GLY A 115 -9.15 13.73 -25.96
CA GLY A 115 -9.65 13.80 -24.58
C GLY A 115 -11.11 13.31 -24.48
N ILE A 116 -11.98 13.74 -25.40
CA ILE A 116 -13.36 13.26 -25.45
C ILE A 116 -13.40 11.75 -25.73
N GLY A 117 -12.60 11.27 -26.68
CA GLY A 117 -12.49 9.85 -27.02
C GLY A 117 -11.99 9.00 -25.85
N ALA A 118 -10.95 9.47 -25.15
CA ALA A 118 -10.42 8.79 -23.95
C ALA A 118 -11.46 8.70 -22.82
N PHE A 119 -12.21 9.77 -22.57
CA PHE A 119 -13.30 9.78 -21.60
C PHE A 119 -14.43 8.80 -21.99
N ALA A 120 -14.81 8.78 -23.27
CA ALA A 120 -15.82 7.83 -23.76
C ALA A 120 -15.33 6.37 -23.62
N MET A 121 -14.06 6.09 -23.97
CA MET A 121 -13.48 4.76 -23.83
C MET A 121 -13.38 4.31 -22.36
N TRP A 122 -13.07 5.21 -21.44
CA TRP A 122 -13.08 4.93 -20.01
C TRP A 122 -14.49 4.54 -19.53
N GLY A 123 -15.54 5.20 -20.01
CA GLY A 123 -16.93 4.85 -19.68
C GLY A 123 -17.43 3.55 -20.31
N MET A 124 -16.86 3.11 -21.44
CA MET A 124 -17.36 1.97 -22.23
C MET A 124 -16.62 0.65 -21.99
N PHE A 125 -15.35 0.68 -21.61
CA PHE A 125 -14.48 -0.49 -21.56
C PHE A 125 -13.88 -0.74 -20.17
N SER A 126 -14.20 -1.87 -19.55
CA SER A 126 -13.71 -2.26 -18.22
C SER A 126 -12.18 -2.37 -18.16
N HIS A 127 -11.52 -2.87 -19.21
CA HIS A 127 -10.05 -2.96 -19.25
C HIS A 127 -9.36 -1.57 -19.25
N VAL A 128 -10.02 -0.53 -19.78
CA VAL A 128 -9.51 0.85 -19.70
C VAL A 128 -9.65 1.38 -18.28
N GLN A 129 -10.78 1.09 -17.62
CA GLN A 129 -11.01 1.46 -16.22
C GLN A 129 -9.95 0.85 -15.30
N VAL A 130 -9.67 -0.46 -15.44
CA VAL A 130 -8.62 -1.14 -14.68
C VAL A 130 -7.27 -0.45 -14.87
N ARG A 131 -6.84 -0.17 -16.11
CA ARG A 131 -5.57 0.50 -16.38
C ARG A 131 -5.47 1.91 -15.80
N VAL A 132 -6.58 2.68 -15.84
CA VAL A 132 -6.62 4.02 -15.24
C VAL A 132 -6.60 3.95 -13.72
N ASN A 133 -7.34 3.04 -13.10
CA ASN A 133 -7.35 2.84 -11.65
C ASN A 133 -5.97 2.39 -11.16
N THR A 134 -5.35 1.40 -11.80
CA THR A 134 -3.98 0.96 -11.49
C THR A 134 -2.94 2.08 -11.68
N TRP A 135 -3.13 2.97 -12.65
CA TRP A 135 -2.25 4.13 -12.82
C TRP A 135 -2.41 5.15 -11.70
N LEU A 136 -3.65 5.43 -11.26
CA LEU A 136 -3.93 6.37 -10.18
C LEU A 136 -3.45 5.85 -8.84
N ASP A 137 -3.75 4.58 -8.53
CA ASP A 137 -3.30 3.91 -7.31
C ASP A 137 -2.98 2.43 -7.57
N PRO A 138 -1.71 2.10 -7.89
CA PRO A 138 -1.30 0.73 -8.10
C PRO A 138 -1.23 -0.10 -6.80
N PHE A 139 -1.15 0.58 -5.63
CA PHE A 139 -1.01 -0.07 -4.34
C PHE A 139 -2.34 -0.52 -3.74
N ALA A 140 -3.47 0.02 -4.22
CA ALA A 140 -4.80 -0.43 -3.80
C ALA A 140 -5.04 -1.93 -4.06
N ASP A 141 -4.39 -2.51 -5.08
CA ASP A 141 -4.45 -3.95 -5.39
C ASP A 141 -3.07 -4.43 -5.87
N ALA A 142 -2.07 -4.27 -5.00
CA ALA A 142 -0.67 -4.52 -5.29
C ALA A 142 -0.35 -5.97 -5.68
N ASN A 143 -1.18 -6.92 -5.24
CA ASN A 143 -0.96 -8.35 -5.46
C ASN A 143 -1.65 -8.93 -6.72
N ASN A 144 -2.56 -8.18 -7.35
CA ASN A 144 -3.29 -8.60 -8.54
C ASN A 144 -3.12 -7.62 -9.70
N THR A 145 -4.07 -6.70 -9.88
CA THR A 145 -4.11 -5.78 -11.04
C THR A 145 -2.95 -4.78 -11.04
N GLY A 146 -2.46 -4.37 -9.87
CA GLY A 146 -1.33 -3.48 -9.67
C GLY A 146 0.03 -4.16 -9.67
N TYR A 147 0.11 -5.50 -9.58
CA TYR A 147 1.33 -6.26 -9.29
C TYR A 147 2.52 -5.89 -10.19
N GLN A 148 2.35 -5.94 -11.53
CA GLN A 148 3.43 -5.63 -12.47
C GLN A 148 3.98 -4.21 -12.29
N LEU A 149 3.10 -3.22 -12.10
CA LEU A 149 3.51 -1.82 -11.98
C LEU A 149 4.17 -1.55 -10.62
N THR A 150 3.68 -2.14 -9.54
CA THR A 150 4.28 -2.00 -8.21
C THR A 150 5.68 -2.63 -8.16
N GLN A 151 5.84 -3.86 -8.68
CA GLN A 151 7.15 -4.51 -8.76
C GLN A 151 8.13 -3.71 -9.64
N ALA A 152 7.67 -3.10 -10.74
CA ALA A 152 8.51 -2.24 -11.57
C ALA A 152 8.97 -0.96 -10.82
N LEU A 153 8.11 -0.36 -9.99
CA LEU A 153 8.48 0.79 -9.15
C LEU A 153 9.50 0.39 -8.09
N TYR A 154 9.35 -0.79 -7.47
CA TYR A 154 10.30 -1.33 -6.50
C TYR A 154 11.66 -1.60 -7.14
N SER A 155 11.68 -2.29 -8.28
CA SER A 155 12.89 -2.54 -9.10
C SER A 155 13.65 -1.25 -9.41
N MET A 156 12.95 -0.22 -9.90
CA MET A 156 13.56 1.08 -10.18
C MET A 156 14.09 1.77 -8.91
N ALA A 157 13.35 1.70 -7.80
CA ALA A 157 13.80 2.29 -6.52
C ALA A 157 15.06 1.60 -6.00
N ASP A 158 15.17 0.28 -6.16
CA ASP A 158 16.36 -0.49 -5.80
C ASP A 158 17.59 -0.11 -6.61
N GLY A 159 17.39 0.26 -7.89
CA GLY A 159 18.47 0.69 -8.77
C GLY A 159 19.16 1.98 -8.33
N ASN A 160 18.51 2.87 -7.58
CA ASN A 160 19.09 4.12 -7.09
C ASN A 160 19.86 4.89 -8.19
N LEU A 161 21.00 5.52 -7.84
CA LEU A 161 21.80 6.32 -8.77
C LEU A 161 22.67 5.46 -9.71
N LEU A 162 23.30 4.40 -9.19
CA LEU A 162 24.35 3.63 -9.87
C LEU A 162 23.91 2.22 -10.31
N GLY A 163 22.75 1.75 -9.84
CA GLY A 163 22.25 0.39 -10.09
C GLY A 163 22.83 -0.65 -9.14
N VAL A 164 22.14 -1.79 -9.08
CA VAL A 164 22.60 -2.96 -8.29
C VAL A 164 23.70 -3.74 -9.00
N GLY A 165 23.96 -3.45 -10.27
CA GLY A 165 24.93 -4.13 -11.14
C GLY A 165 24.27 -5.04 -12.19
N ILE A 166 24.93 -5.18 -13.35
CA ILE A 166 24.42 -5.98 -14.47
C ILE A 166 24.34 -7.46 -14.07
N GLY A 167 23.19 -8.07 -14.26
CA GLY A 167 22.90 -9.48 -13.89
C GLY A 167 22.74 -9.72 -12.38
N LYS A 168 22.66 -8.64 -11.55
CA LYS A 168 22.43 -8.72 -10.10
C LYS A 168 21.03 -8.20 -9.70
N GLY A 169 20.25 -7.72 -10.66
CA GLY A 169 18.87 -7.31 -10.43
C GLY A 169 17.97 -8.54 -10.22
N MET A 170 16.82 -8.31 -9.63
CA MET A 170 15.78 -9.32 -9.38
C MET A 170 14.53 -9.05 -10.23
N CYS A 171 14.75 -8.58 -11.44
CA CYS A 171 13.70 -8.23 -12.39
C CYS A 171 12.80 -9.43 -12.78
N ASP A 172 13.23 -10.67 -12.53
CA ASP A 172 12.44 -11.89 -12.76
C ASP A 172 11.14 -11.94 -11.94
N VAL A 173 11.06 -11.15 -10.85
CA VAL A 173 9.84 -10.97 -10.06
C VAL A 173 8.74 -10.25 -10.86
N ILE A 174 9.11 -9.48 -11.90
CA ILE A 174 8.16 -8.77 -12.76
C ILE A 174 7.72 -9.71 -13.88
N PRO A 175 6.43 -10.11 -13.94
CA PRO A 175 5.96 -10.96 -15.03
C PRO A 175 6.17 -10.31 -16.40
N VAL A 176 6.74 -11.08 -17.36
CA VAL A 176 6.99 -10.64 -18.75
C VAL A 176 7.90 -9.40 -18.81
N VAL A 177 8.89 -9.30 -17.91
CA VAL A 177 9.82 -8.17 -17.81
C VAL A 177 10.52 -7.87 -19.13
N GLU A 178 10.91 -8.90 -19.87
CA GLU A 178 11.68 -8.82 -21.12
C GLU A 178 10.92 -8.13 -22.28
N SER A 179 9.59 -7.99 -22.19
CA SER A 179 8.81 -7.25 -23.20
C SER A 179 8.42 -5.86 -22.74
N ASP A 180 7.44 -5.76 -21.86
CA ASP A 180 6.76 -4.50 -21.52
C ASP A 180 7.48 -3.73 -20.40
N PHE A 181 8.24 -4.42 -19.54
CA PHE A 181 8.89 -3.85 -18.37
C PHE A 181 10.41 -3.86 -18.40
N ILE A 182 11.03 -4.16 -19.56
CA ILE A 182 12.50 -4.22 -19.71
C ILE A 182 13.20 -2.94 -19.22
N PHE A 183 12.54 -1.79 -19.33
CA PHE A 183 13.09 -0.53 -18.86
C PHE A 183 13.25 -0.50 -17.33
N ALA A 184 12.37 -1.15 -16.57
CA ALA A 184 12.50 -1.29 -15.12
C ALA A 184 13.74 -2.13 -14.76
N ALA A 185 13.97 -3.26 -15.48
CA ALA A 185 15.17 -4.06 -15.30
C ALA A 185 16.46 -3.28 -15.60
N ILE A 186 16.48 -2.51 -16.70
CA ILE A 186 17.62 -1.63 -17.02
C ILE A 186 17.86 -0.62 -15.90
N ALA A 187 16.78 0.00 -15.40
CA ALA A 187 16.88 0.99 -14.32
C ALA A 187 17.36 0.37 -13.01
N GLU A 188 16.93 -0.84 -12.67
CA GLU A 188 17.43 -1.58 -11.50
C GLU A 188 18.92 -1.88 -11.63
N GLU A 189 19.35 -2.49 -12.72
CA GLU A 189 20.73 -2.95 -12.87
C GLU A 189 21.74 -1.83 -13.12
N THR A 190 21.36 -0.77 -13.86
CA THR A 190 22.27 0.32 -14.26
C THR A 190 22.01 1.65 -13.55
N GLY A 191 20.98 1.70 -12.70
CA GLY A 191 20.59 2.89 -11.95
C GLY A 191 20.04 4.01 -12.80
N LEU A 192 19.81 5.15 -12.15
CA LEU A 192 19.33 6.37 -12.80
C LEU A 192 20.27 6.81 -13.94
N LEU A 193 21.58 6.67 -13.78
CA LEU A 193 22.54 7.08 -14.82
C LEU A 193 22.40 6.25 -16.09
N GLY A 194 22.26 4.93 -15.96
CA GLY A 194 22.07 4.05 -17.11
C GLY A 194 20.70 4.24 -17.77
N ALA A 195 19.63 4.31 -16.98
CA ALA A 195 18.27 4.57 -17.48
C ALA A 195 18.19 5.93 -18.20
N ALA A 196 18.76 7.00 -17.62
CA ALA A 196 18.86 8.31 -18.28
C ALA A 196 19.72 8.25 -19.53
N GLY A 197 20.79 7.45 -19.54
CA GLY A 197 21.61 7.20 -20.72
C GLY A 197 20.80 6.61 -21.88
N VAL A 198 19.95 5.62 -21.62
CA VAL A 198 19.03 5.04 -22.62
C VAL A 198 18.06 6.11 -23.16
N LEU A 199 17.48 6.93 -22.29
CA LEU A 199 16.60 8.04 -22.71
C LEU A 199 17.33 9.07 -23.56
N LEU A 200 18.57 9.40 -23.21
CA LEU A 200 19.43 10.29 -24.01
C LEU A 200 19.73 9.71 -25.39
N LEU A 201 19.91 8.40 -25.53
CA LEU A 201 20.09 7.75 -26.83
C LEU A 201 18.83 7.89 -27.70
N TYR A 202 17.63 7.72 -27.15
CA TYR A 202 16.38 7.97 -27.87
C TYR A 202 16.23 9.46 -28.24
N LEU A 203 16.62 10.37 -27.36
CA LEU A 203 16.63 11.81 -27.69
C LEU A 203 17.64 12.14 -28.80
N CYS A 204 18.83 11.54 -28.76
CA CYS A 204 19.81 11.67 -29.84
C CYS A 204 19.25 11.11 -31.17
N PHE A 205 18.55 9.98 -31.14
CA PHE A 205 17.86 9.42 -32.29
C PHE A 205 16.79 10.39 -32.82
N ALA A 206 15.98 10.99 -31.93
CA ALA A 206 15.00 12.01 -32.30
C ALA A 206 15.63 13.21 -33.00
N ILE A 207 16.70 13.76 -32.41
CA ILE A 207 17.43 14.90 -32.98
C ILE A 207 17.98 14.58 -34.37
N ARG A 208 18.65 13.42 -34.51
CA ARG A 208 19.22 12.98 -35.79
C ARG A 208 18.14 12.72 -36.85
N GLY A 209 17.04 12.09 -36.48
CA GLY A 209 15.90 11.85 -37.39
C GLY A 209 15.25 13.15 -37.86
N ILE A 210 15.02 14.10 -36.96
CA ILE A 210 14.48 15.43 -37.32
C ILE A 210 15.48 16.23 -38.18
N VAL A 211 16.78 16.16 -37.91
CA VAL A 211 17.81 16.79 -38.78
C VAL A 211 17.81 16.15 -40.18
N THR A 212 17.63 14.82 -40.27
CA THR A 212 17.48 14.12 -41.57
C THR A 212 16.25 14.62 -42.32
N ALA A 213 15.10 14.75 -41.62
CA ALA A 213 13.88 15.31 -42.20
C ALA A 213 14.07 16.75 -42.70
N ALA A 214 14.79 17.58 -41.95
CA ALA A 214 15.07 18.98 -42.33
C ALA A 214 16.00 19.09 -43.55
N ARG A 215 16.90 18.14 -43.75
CA ARG A 215 17.87 18.09 -44.84
C ARG A 215 17.37 17.35 -46.08
N ALA A 216 16.22 16.67 -45.98
CA ALA A 216 15.64 15.91 -47.10
C ALA A 216 15.39 16.80 -48.32
N LYS A 217 15.59 16.25 -49.52
CA LYS A 217 15.44 17.00 -50.78
C LYS A 217 13.98 17.09 -51.24
N SER A 218 13.15 16.11 -50.88
CA SER A 218 11.73 16.06 -51.22
C SER A 218 10.86 16.20 -49.99
N ASP A 219 9.64 16.72 -50.16
CA ASP A 219 8.64 16.75 -49.06
C ASP A 219 8.25 15.36 -48.62
N VAL A 220 8.18 14.38 -49.53
CA VAL A 220 7.88 12.97 -49.21
C VAL A 220 8.94 12.41 -48.27
N SER A 221 10.24 12.55 -48.62
CA SER A 221 11.34 12.06 -47.76
C SER A 221 11.41 12.79 -46.44
N SER A 222 11.10 14.09 -46.39
CA SER A 222 10.99 14.86 -45.17
C SER A 222 9.88 14.35 -44.26
N PHE A 223 8.69 14.04 -44.80
CA PHE A 223 7.56 13.52 -44.04
C PHE A 223 7.76 12.05 -43.63
N ILE A 224 8.39 11.21 -44.46
CA ILE A 224 8.79 9.86 -44.08
C ILE A 224 9.74 9.91 -42.88
N ALA A 225 10.80 10.70 -42.97
CA ALA A 225 11.76 10.82 -41.88
C ALA A 225 11.14 11.38 -40.60
N THR A 226 10.24 12.37 -40.71
CA THR A 226 9.49 12.91 -39.58
C THR A 226 8.59 11.85 -38.95
N GLY A 227 7.79 11.12 -39.73
CA GLY A 227 6.81 10.16 -39.26
C GLY A 227 7.44 8.96 -38.59
N LEU A 228 8.48 8.37 -39.20
CA LEU A 228 9.19 7.20 -38.64
C LEU A 228 9.96 7.56 -37.37
N THR A 229 10.63 8.71 -37.35
CA THR A 229 11.29 9.24 -36.15
C THR A 229 10.28 9.44 -35.03
N THR A 230 9.14 10.08 -35.31
CA THR A 230 8.07 10.33 -34.36
C THR A 230 7.50 9.03 -33.84
N SER A 231 7.30 8.01 -34.69
CA SER A 231 6.76 6.70 -34.28
C SER A 231 7.65 6.01 -33.25
N ILE A 232 8.96 5.91 -33.51
CA ILE A 232 9.93 5.27 -32.62
C ILE A 232 10.05 6.05 -31.30
N VAL A 233 10.20 7.36 -31.37
CA VAL A 233 10.43 8.23 -30.20
C VAL A 233 9.20 8.29 -29.29
N LEU A 234 8.01 8.41 -29.87
CA LEU A 234 6.76 8.39 -29.10
C LEU A 234 6.49 7.01 -28.50
N GLN A 235 6.77 5.93 -29.22
CA GLN A 235 6.64 4.58 -28.66
C GLN A 235 7.55 4.41 -27.44
N ALA A 236 8.81 4.84 -27.53
CA ALA A 236 9.73 4.84 -26.39
C ALA A 236 9.22 5.71 -25.21
N PHE A 237 8.70 6.92 -25.50
CA PHE A 237 8.12 7.78 -24.49
C PHE A 237 6.89 7.14 -23.80
N ILE A 238 5.98 6.56 -24.57
CA ILE A 238 4.75 5.96 -24.06
C ILE A 238 5.05 4.75 -23.19
N ILE A 239 5.98 3.88 -23.58
CA ILE A 239 6.30 2.69 -22.78
C ILE A 239 7.02 3.08 -21.49
N VAL A 240 8.05 3.92 -21.57
CA VAL A 240 8.77 4.34 -20.37
C VAL A 240 7.87 5.17 -19.46
N GLY A 241 7.04 6.06 -20.00
CA GLY A 241 6.06 6.82 -19.25
C GLY A 241 5.02 5.92 -18.52
N GLY A 242 4.61 4.82 -19.16
CA GLY A 242 3.73 3.82 -18.57
C GLY A 242 4.39 3.06 -17.42
N VAL A 243 5.61 2.55 -17.64
CA VAL A 243 6.39 1.81 -16.63
C VAL A 243 6.74 2.70 -15.43
N THR A 244 7.04 3.98 -15.66
CA THR A 244 7.35 4.96 -14.60
C THR A 244 6.11 5.65 -14.01
N ARG A 245 4.90 5.14 -14.27
CA ARG A 245 3.65 5.73 -13.75
C ARG A 245 3.42 7.21 -14.15
N LEU A 246 4.12 7.74 -15.16
CA LEU A 246 3.86 9.10 -15.67
C LEU A 246 2.54 9.18 -16.46
N ILE A 247 2.22 8.10 -17.18
CA ILE A 247 0.98 7.91 -17.93
C ILE A 247 0.44 6.47 -17.70
N PRO A 248 -0.82 6.17 -18.03
CA PRO A 248 -1.34 4.79 -17.92
C PRO A 248 -0.54 3.79 -18.75
N LEU A 249 -0.31 2.60 -18.21
CA LEU A 249 0.42 1.52 -18.87
C LEU A 249 -0.27 1.07 -20.17
N THR A 250 0.52 0.90 -21.24
CA THR A 250 0.01 0.61 -22.58
C THR A 250 0.31 -0.79 -23.12
N GLY A 251 1.32 -1.49 -22.59
CA GLY A 251 1.72 -2.83 -23.05
C GLY A 251 2.37 -2.81 -24.45
N LEU A 252 3.18 -1.80 -24.75
CA LEU A 252 3.99 -1.73 -25.97
C LEU A 252 5.39 -2.29 -25.70
N THR A 253 6.09 -2.65 -26.77
CA THR A 253 7.52 -2.98 -26.71
C THR A 253 8.39 -1.75 -26.84
N LEU A 254 9.51 -1.67 -26.10
CA LEU A 254 10.51 -0.61 -26.22
C LEU A 254 11.36 -0.85 -27.50
N PRO A 255 11.31 0.04 -28.51
CA PRO A 255 11.98 -0.16 -29.79
C PRO A 255 13.46 -0.50 -29.62
N PHE A 256 13.96 -1.52 -30.33
CA PHE A 256 15.34 -2.05 -30.32
C PHE A 256 15.76 -2.80 -29.05
N ILE A 257 15.05 -2.70 -27.94
CA ILE A 257 15.46 -3.23 -26.61
C ILE A 257 14.57 -4.36 -26.16
N SER A 258 13.23 -4.20 -26.18
CA SER A 258 12.30 -5.26 -25.74
C SER A 258 12.38 -6.51 -26.63
N GLN A 259 12.11 -7.65 -26.01
CA GLN A 259 11.88 -8.89 -26.72
C GLN A 259 10.61 -8.77 -27.58
N GLY A 260 10.79 -8.77 -28.91
CA GLY A 260 9.66 -8.68 -29.85
C GLY A 260 10.16 -8.69 -31.30
N GLY A 261 10.15 -9.87 -31.92
CA GLY A 261 10.68 -10.04 -33.29
C GLY A 261 10.00 -9.14 -34.32
N SER A 262 8.68 -8.97 -34.26
CA SER A 262 7.92 -8.11 -35.19
C SER A 262 8.23 -6.62 -35.00
N SER A 263 8.37 -6.18 -33.74
CA SER A 263 8.72 -4.80 -33.38
C SER A 263 10.16 -4.46 -33.80
N LEU A 264 11.08 -5.40 -33.57
CA LEU A 264 12.48 -5.23 -33.97
C LEU A 264 12.62 -5.13 -35.48
N LEU A 265 11.92 -5.99 -36.23
CA LEU A 265 11.89 -5.96 -37.69
C LEU A 265 11.33 -4.62 -38.21
N ALA A 266 10.19 -4.15 -37.67
CA ALA A 266 9.58 -2.87 -38.04
C ALA A 266 10.50 -1.68 -37.71
N SER A 267 11.21 -1.73 -36.58
CA SER A 267 12.18 -0.72 -36.16
C SER A 267 13.36 -0.66 -37.14
N PHE A 268 13.94 -1.80 -37.56
CA PHE A 268 15.02 -1.81 -38.53
C PHE A 268 14.57 -1.39 -39.94
N ILE A 269 13.35 -1.75 -40.37
CA ILE A 269 12.76 -1.24 -41.62
C ILE A 269 12.65 0.29 -41.55
N SER A 270 12.18 0.82 -40.41
CA SER A 270 12.09 2.27 -40.19
C SER A 270 13.45 2.98 -40.31
N VAL A 271 14.50 2.40 -39.70
CA VAL A 271 15.87 2.91 -39.82
C VAL A 271 16.35 2.82 -41.24
N GLY A 272 16.05 1.74 -41.97
CA GLY A 272 16.39 1.61 -43.40
C GLY A 272 15.81 2.77 -44.24
N PHE A 273 14.53 3.13 -44.04
CA PHE A 273 13.92 4.30 -44.70
C PHE A 273 14.55 5.62 -44.24
N LEU A 274 14.90 5.75 -42.95
CA LEU A 274 15.60 6.97 -42.46
C LEU A 274 16.96 7.15 -43.09
N LEU A 275 17.72 6.06 -43.26
CA LEU A 275 19.02 6.07 -43.94
C LEU A 275 18.87 6.42 -45.43
N LEU A 276 17.83 5.89 -46.10
CA LEU A 276 17.51 6.22 -47.48
C LEU A 276 17.21 7.73 -47.63
N CYS A 277 16.34 8.28 -46.76
CA CYS A 277 16.06 9.73 -46.75
C CYS A 277 17.32 10.58 -46.46
N GLY A 278 18.21 10.07 -45.58
CA GLY A 278 19.49 10.73 -45.26
C GLY A 278 20.47 10.73 -46.46
N ASN A 279 20.54 9.62 -47.17
CA ASN A 279 21.40 9.48 -48.36
C ASN A 279 20.98 10.44 -49.50
N GLU A 280 19.66 10.55 -49.76
CA GLU A 280 19.15 11.57 -50.69
C GLU A 280 19.59 13.00 -50.29
N GLY A 281 19.65 13.27 -48.98
CA GLY A 281 20.05 14.56 -48.40
C GLY A 281 21.52 14.91 -48.63
N THR A 282 22.43 13.92 -48.66
CA THR A 282 23.90 14.11 -48.72
C THR A 282 24.48 14.25 -50.12
N GLY A 283 23.72 13.95 -51.20
CA GLY A 283 24.13 14.37 -52.55
C GLY A 283 24.91 13.37 -53.36
N ILE A 284 25.13 12.15 -52.95
CA ILE A 284 25.83 11.12 -53.75
C ILE A 284 25.07 10.80 -55.06
N GLU A 285 23.72 10.81 -55.03
CA GLU A 285 22.91 10.66 -56.26
C GLU A 285 22.84 11.92 -57.11
N THR A 286 23.23 13.11 -56.59
CA THR A 286 23.16 14.36 -57.32
C THR A 286 24.27 14.48 -58.38
N GLU A 287 25.38 13.77 -58.21
CA GLU A 287 26.46 13.72 -59.20
C GLU A 287 26.12 12.85 -60.42
N MET A 288 25.18 11.89 -60.28
CA MET A 288 24.75 11.03 -61.38
C MET A 288 23.57 11.59 -62.20
N ASN A 289 22.84 12.58 -61.71
CA ASN A 289 21.63 13.15 -62.35
C ASN A 289 21.79 14.65 -62.68
N THR A 290 22.84 15.04 -63.38
CA THR A 290 23.10 16.41 -63.84
C THR A 290 22.31 16.81 -65.12
N GLY A 291 21.08 16.37 -65.29
CA GLY A 291 20.31 16.64 -66.52
C GLY A 291 18.88 17.19 -66.38
N ALA A 292 18.30 17.19 -65.20
CA ALA A 292 16.92 17.67 -65.03
C ALA A 292 16.88 19.11 -64.48
N GLN A 293 16.49 20.05 -65.27
CA GLN A 293 16.15 21.43 -64.86
C GLN A 293 15.06 21.35 -63.76
N ARG A 294 15.41 21.76 -62.56
CA ARG A 294 14.45 21.93 -61.46
C ARG A 294 13.52 23.10 -61.81
N ALA A 295 12.25 22.79 -62.04
CA ALA A 295 11.22 23.80 -62.05
C ALA A 295 11.20 24.49 -60.68
N ASN A 296 11.34 25.81 -60.63
CA ASN A 296 11.16 26.62 -59.43
C ASN A 296 9.67 26.65 -59.06
N THR A 297 9.21 25.62 -58.37
CA THR A 297 7.90 25.63 -57.71
C THR A 297 7.99 26.41 -56.41
N ALA A 298 6.90 27.05 -55.98
CA ALA A 298 6.79 27.79 -54.70
C ALA A 298 7.24 26.96 -53.49
N GLU A 299 7.18 25.64 -53.61
CA GLU A 299 7.58 24.65 -52.61
C GLU A 299 9.10 24.59 -52.36
N ASN A 300 9.90 24.84 -53.39
CA ASN A 300 11.36 24.92 -53.31
C ASN A 300 11.89 26.30 -52.90
N SER A 301 11.00 27.24 -52.57
CA SER A 301 11.38 28.57 -52.11
C SER A 301 12.11 28.53 -50.77
N VAL A 302 13.07 29.46 -50.58
CA VAL A 302 13.81 29.63 -49.32
C VAL A 302 12.84 29.80 -48.13
N LEU A 303 11.74 30.52 -48.33
CA LEU A 303 10.70 30.74 -47.31
C LEU A 303 9.94 29.45 -46.92
N GLY A 304 9.66 28.59 -47.89
CA GLY A 304 9.04 27.28 -47.64
C GLY A 304 9.92 26.37 -46.77
N ARG A 305 11.22 26.34 -47.05
CA ARG A 305 12.21 25.55 -46.26
C ARG A 305 12.44 26.11 -44.85
N VAL A 306 12.47 27.43 -44.68
CA VAL A 306 12.60 28.11 -43.38
C VAL A 306 11.38 27.83 -42.52
N SER A 307 10.17 27.84 -43.08
CA SER A 307 8.93 27.52 -42.35
C SER A 307 8.85 26.06 -41.91
N LEU A 308 9.29 25.12 -42.77
CA LEU A 308 9.39 23.71 -42.43
C LEU A 308 10.42 23.48 -41.32
N GLY A 309 11.60 24.12 -41.41
CA GLY A 309 12.63 24.06 -40.37
C GLY A 309 12.11 24.49 -39.00
N LYS A 310 11.35 25.60 -38.91
CA LYS A 310 10.72 26.02 -37.63
C LYS A 310 9.77 24.98 -37.03
N ARG A 311 8.96 24.31 -37.86
CA ARG A 311 8.02 23.27 -37.40
C ARG A 311 8.74 22.05 -36.87
N LEU A 312 9.79 21.62 -37.57
CA LEU A 312 10.66 20.52 -37.14
C LEU A 312 11.41 20.86 -35.86
N THR A 313 11.89 22.12 -35.72
CA THR A 313 12.50 22.59 -34.46
C THR A 313 11.51 22.55 -33.29
N ASN A 314 10.26 22.98 -33.51
CA ASN A 314 9.23 22.90 -32.48
C ASN A 314 8.95 21.44 -32.07
N LEU A 315 8.91 20.50 -33.01
CA LEU A 315 8.73 19.07 -32.72
C LEU A 315 9.92 18.52 -31.93
N MET A 316 11.15 18.93 -32.28
CA MET A 316 12.36 18.57 -31.54
C MET A 316 12.32 19.09 -30.08
N ILE A 317 11.91 20.35 -29.89
CA ILE A 317 11.73 20.93 -28.56
C ILE A 317 10.68 20.13 -27.75
N THR A 318 9.56 19.75 -28.39
CA THR A 318 8.52 18.93 -27.77
C THR A 318 9.09 17.59 -27.28
N PHE A 319 9.86 16.88 -28.11
CA PHE A 319 10.52 15.65 -27.69
C PHE A 319 11.51 15.88 -26.56
N SER A 320 12.31 16.94 -26.62
CA SER A 320 13.24 17.27 -25.52
C SER A 320 12.52 17.49 -24.20
N LEU A 321 11.38 18.19 -24.22
CA LEU A 321 10.56 18.41 -23.01
C LEU A 321 9.92 17.11 -22.49
N LEU A 322 9.44 16.24 -23.38
CA LEU A 322 8.88 14.94 -22.99
C LEU A 322 9.94 14.05 -22.33
N PHE A 323 11.14 13.96 -22.89
CA PHE A 323 12.23 13.18 -22.29
C PHE A 323 12.78 13.81 -21.01
N ALA A 324 12.81 15.15 -20.92
CA ALA A 324 13.16 15.83 -19.66
C ALA A 324 12.14 15.49 -18.54
N ALA A 325 10.85 15.42 -18.88
CA ALA A 325 9.81 15.01 -17.93
C ALA A 325 10.00 13.56 -17.47
N LEU A 326 10.39 12.64 -18.37
CA LEU A 326 10.70 11.25 -18.00
C LEU A 326 11.91 11.17 -17.04
N VAL A 327 13.01 11.89 -17.34
CA VAL A 327 14.19 11.91 -16.47
C VAL A 327 13.85 12.50 -15.10
N ALA A 328 13.05 13.57 -15.04
CA ALA A 328 12.60 14.15 -13.79
C ALA A 328 11.75 13.19 -12.98
N ASN A 329 10.82 12.46 -13.63
CA ASN A 329 9.99 11.45 -12.97
C ASN A 329 10.82 10.25 -12.48
N LEU A 330 11.79 9.79 -13.27
CA LEU A 330 12.74 8.76 -12.84
C LEU A 330 13.55 9.21 -11.63
N THR A 331 14.03 10.44 -11.61
CA THR A 331 14.76 10.98 -10.44
C THR A 331 13.87 11.00 -9.20
N LEU A 332 12.59 11.35 -9.39
CA LEU A 332 11.62 11.31 -8.28
C LEU A 332 11.47 9.89 -7.72
N ILE A 333 11.31 8.87 -8.57
CA ILE A 333 11.11 7.47 -8.14
C ILE A 333 12.40 6.88 -7.57
N MET A 334 13.53 7.03 -8.29
CA MET A 334 14.77 6.30 -8.01
C MET A 334 15.64 6.95 -6.94
N VAL A 335 15.43 8.25 -6.63
CA VAL A 335 16.27 8.99 -5.67
C VAL A 335 15.42 9.58 -4.55
N VAL A 336 14.35 10.34 -4.89
CA VAL A 336 13.59 11.10 -3.87
C VAL A 336 12.64 10.20 -3.09
N GLN A 337 11.97 9.26 -3.76
CA GLN A 337 10.99 8.34 -3.19
C GLN A 337 11.53 6.91 -3.06
N ALA A 338 12.83 6.69 -3.27
CA ALA A 338 13.40 5.34 -3.26
C ALA A 338 13.17 4.62 -1.93
N ASP A 339 13.43 5.29 -0.81
CA ASP A 339 13.27 4.70 0.52
C ASP A 339 11.80 4.39 0.85
N TYR A 340 10.87 5.24 0.39
CA TYR A 340 9.44 4.98 0.51
C TYR A 340 9.03 3.68 -0.21
N TYR A 341 9.48 3.47 -1.46
CA TYR A 341 9.16 2.25 -2.20
C TYR A 341 9.86 1.02 -1.65
N ARG A 342 11.09 1.14 -1.14
CA ARG A 342 11.82 0.03 -0.53
C ARG A 342 11.20 -0.47 0.75
N SER A 343 10.66 0.44 1.57
CA SER A 343 10.03 0.10 2.86
C SER A 343 8.60 -0.44 2.75
N MET A 344 8.05 -0.55 1.54
CA MET A 344 6.69 -1.05 1.36
C MET A 344 6.58 -2.55 1.65
N PRO A 345 5.57 -2.98 2.45
CA PRO A 345 5.39 -4.40 2.83
C PRO A 345 5.18 -5.35 1.63
N SER A 346 4.67 -4.83 0.51
CA SER A 346 4.44 -5.59 -0.73
C SER A 346 5.68 -5.65 -1.65
N ASN A 347 6.87 -5.22 -1.17
CA ASN A 347 8.09 -5.22 -1.95
C ASN A 347 8.74 -6.61 -2.00
N SER A 348 8.40 -7.38 -3.04
CA SER A 348 8.96 -8.72 -3.26
C SER A 348 10.46 -8.71 -3.59
N HIS A 349 11.03 -7.60 -4.09
CA HIS A 349 12.48 -7.50 -4.37
C HIS A 349 13.30 -7.49 -3.08
N THR A 350 12.86 -6.73 -2.07
CA THR A 350 13.52 -6.73 -0.74
C THR A 350 13.47 -8.12 -0.12
N LEU A 351 12.33 -8.80 -0.22
CA LEU A 351 12.13 -10.15 0.28
C LEU A 351 13.02 -11.18 -0.45
N ALA A 352 13.07 -11.12 -1.77
CA ALA A 352 13.87 -12.06 -2.58
C ALA A 352 15.38 -11.89 -2.37
N LYS A 353 15.88 -10.67 -2.12
CA LYS A 353 17.29 -10.43 -1.72
C LYS A 353 17.62 -11.04 -0.36
N GLN A 354 16.64 -11.16 0.51
CA GLN A 354 16.79 -11.69 1.87
C GLN A 354 16.86 -13.23 1.93
N VAL A 355 16.35 -13.95 0.92
CA VAL A 355 16.34 -15.44 0.89
C VAL A 355 17.75 -16.05 1.00
N ASN A 356 18.78 -15.37 0.53
CA ASN A 356 20.16 -15.84 0.57
C ASN A 356 20.96 -15.33 1.79
N ARG A 357 20.31 -14.67 2.75
CA ARG A 357 20.95 -14.18 3.97
C ARG A 357 20.40 -14.88 5.20
N GLU A 358 21.28 -15.15 6.14
CA GLU A 358 20.89 -15.62 7.47
C GLU A 358 20.15 -14.51 8.22
N ARG A 359 18.86 -14.73 8.49
CA ARG A 359 18.06 -13.81 9.32
C ARG A 359 18.30 -14.12 10.78
N GLY A 360 18.42 -13.09 11.60
CA GLY A 360 18.60 -13.21 13.04
C GLY A 360 17.46 -13.99 13.72
N THR A 361 17.75 -14.49 14.89
CA THR A 361 16.83 -15.29 15.72
C THR A 361 15.83 -14.36 16.44
N ILE A 362 14.56 -14.80 16.53
CA ILE A 362 13.56 -14.16 17.39
C ILE A 362 13.32 -15.10 18.56
N SER A 363 13.52 -14.62 19.79
CA SER A 363 13.32 -15.40 21.03
C SER A 363 12.45 -14.67 22.06
N THR A 364 11.83 -15.43 22.94
CA THR A 364 11.12 -14.91 24.11
C THR A 364 12.09 -14.39 25.17
N ALA A 365 11.57 -13.67 26.18
CA ALA A 365 12.35 -13.19 27.32
C ALA A 365 13.01 -14.33 28.13
N ASP A 366 12.39 -15.49 28.18
CA ASP A 366 12.87 -16.71 28.84
C ASP A 366 13.66 -17.63 27.92
N GLY A 367 14.01 -17.18 26.68
CA GLY A 367 14.96 -17.83 25.80
C GLY A 367 14.37 -18.91 24.87
N VAL A 368 13.05 -19.04 24.76
CA VAL A 368 12.44 -19.95 23.79
C VAL A 368 12.58 -19.37 22.39
N VAL A 369 13.17 -20.12 21.46
CA VAL A 369 13.33 -19.71 20.06
C VAL A 369 12.00 -19.80 19.34
N LEU A 370 11.52 -18.66 18.83
CA LEU A 370 10.27 -18.55 18.07
C LEU A 370 10.50 -18.66 16.57
N ALA A 371 11.59 -18.05 16.07
CA ALA A 371 11.98 -18.11 14.68
C ALA A 371 13.50 -18.09 14.54
N GLN A 372 14.06 -18.93 13.65
CA GLN A 372 15.49 -18.96 13.34
C GLN A 372 15.72 -19.35 11.87
N SER A 373 16.93 -19.11 11.37
CA SER A 373 17.35 -19.53 10.02
C SER A 373 18.12 -20.85 10.08
N GLU A 374 17.89 -21.72 9.11
CA GLU A 374 18.62 -22.98 8.92
C GLU A 374 19.27 -23.00 7.55
N LEU A 375 20.57 -23.35 7.49
CA LEU A 375 21.33 -23.40 6.25
C LEU A 375 20.99 -24.68 5.47
N ASN A 376 20.56 -24.54 4.22
CA ASN A 376 20.26 -25.63 3.31
C ASN A 376 21.53 -26.17 2.61
N GLU A 377 21.44 -27.35 2.01
CA GLU A 377 22.55 -27.99 1.27
C GLU A 377 22.98 -27.18 0.03
N ASP A 378 22.10 -26.36 -0.54
CA ASP A 378 22.36 -25.49 -1.70
C ASP A 378 22.97 -24.13 -1.33
N GLY A 379 23.21 -23.87 -0.03
CA GLY A 379 23.76 -22.61 0.47
C GLY A 379 22.73 -21.49 0.67
N THR A 380 21.44 -21.77 0.51
CA THR A 380 20.36 -20.87 0.86
C THR A 380 19.93 -21.05 2.33
N TYR A 381 19.14 -20.12 2.86
CA TYR A 381 18.61 -20.22 4.22
C TYR A 381 17.09 -20.43 4.20
N SER A 382 16.63 -21.41 5.00
CA SER A 382 15.21 -21.60 5.29
C SER A 382 14.86 -20.97 6.63
N ARG A 383 13.71 -20.28 6.70
CA ARG A 383 13.17 -19.76 7.96
C ARG A 383 12.33 -20.84 8.63
N ILE A 384 12.64 -21.18 9.85
CA ILE A 384 11.91 -22.19 10.64
C ILE A 384 11.36 -21.61 11.93
N TYR A 385 10.26 -22.17 12.41
CA TYR A 385 9.49 -21.74 13.58
C TYR A 385 9.38 -22.88 14.61
N PRO A 386 10.44 -23.13 15.41
CA PRO A 386 10.49 -24.32 16.28
C PRO A 386 9.40 -24.39 17.34
N ALA A 387 8.88 -23.23 17.76
CA ALA A 387 7.83 -23.13 18.77
C ALA A 387 6.39 -23.33 18.21
N GLY A 388 6.26 -23.60 16.91
CA GLY A 388 4.98 -23.88 16.26
C GLY A 388 3.97 -22.73 16.37
N THR A 389 2.90 -22.94 17.17
CA THR A 389 1.82 -21.95 17.32
C THR A 389 2.11 -20.88 18.37
N LEU A 390 3.20 -21.00 19.15
CA LEU A 390 3.50 -20.04 20.23
C LEU A 390 3.79 -18.66 19.66
N ALA A 391 2.99 -17.67 20.06
CA ALA A 391 3.11 -16.26 19.62
C ALA A 391 3.13 -16.06 18.09
N SER A 392 2.53 -16.98 17.31
CA SER A 392 2.59 -16.94 15.83
C SER A 392 2.09 -15.63 15.23
N HIS A 393 1.05 -14.99 15.79
CA HIS A 393 0.55 -13.69 15.30
C HIS A 393 1.47 -12.52 15.65
N VAL A 394 2.35 -12.64 16.64
CA VAL A 394 3.35 -11.63 17.00
C VAL A 394 4.57 -11.77 16.09
N VAL A 395 5.12 -12.98 16.00
CA VAL A 395 6.27 -13.27 15.15
C VAL A 395 5.91 -13.07 13.68
N GLY A 396 4.75 -13.58 13.30
CA GLY A 396 4.32 -13.60 11.90
C GLY A 396 4.97 -14.74 11.13
N TYR A 397 5.10 -14.56 9.84
CA TYR A 397 5.77 -15.47 8.91
C TYR A 397 6.67 -14.70 7.95
N TYR A 398 7.63 -15.41 7.37
CA TYR A 398 8.48 -14.91 6.29
C TYR A 398 8.50 -15.93 5.13
N SER A 399 8.22 -15.44 3.93
CA SER A 399 8.34 -16.19 2.67
C SER A 399 8.87 -15.30 1.57
N GLY A 400 9.83 -15.80 0.80
CA GLY A 400 10.31 -15.12 -0.41
C GLY A 400 9.23 -14.99 -1.51
N ARG A 401 8.10 -15.71 -1.39
CA ARG A 401 7.00 -15.70 -2.36
C ARG A 401 5.80 -14.88 -1.92
N TYR A 402 5.42 -14.96 -0.64
CA TYR A 402 4.17 -14.40 -0.12
C TYR A 402 4.40 -13.20 0.79
N GLY A 403 5.66 -12.81 1.01
CA GLY A 403 6.00 -11.69 1.86
C GLY A 403 6.21 -12.06 3.32
N ALA A 404 6.08 -11.08 4.20
CA ALA A 404 6.26 -11.23 5.62
C ALA A 404 5.13 -10.55 6.40
N SER A 405 4.89 -10.99 7.63
CA SER A 405 3.92 -10.40 8.54
C SER A 405 4.50 -10.28 9.95
N GLY A 406 3.80 -9.59 10.87
CA GLY A 406 4.24 -9.44 12.26
C GLY A 406 5.63 -8.83 12.40
N LEU A 407 6.41 -9.29 13.36
CA LEU A 407 7.79 -8.85 13.58
C LEU A 407 8.74 -9.22 12.43
N GLU A 408 8.50 -10.34 11.74
CA GLU A 408 9.25 -10.69 10.53
C GLU A 408 9.18 -9.59 9.45
N SER A 409 8.07 -8.85 9.40
CA SER A 409 7.88 -7.71 8.51
C SER A 409 8.40 -6.41 9.12
N SER A 410 7.99 -6.08 10.35
CA SER A 410 8.30 -4.78 10.97
C SER A 410 9.80 -4.61 11.26
N TYR A 411 10.50 -5.70 11.56
CA TYR A 411 11.94 -5.74 11.85
C TYR A 411 12.74 -6.43 10.74
N ALA A 412 12.24 -6.39 9.49
CA ALA A 412 12.89 -7.09 8.38
C ALA A 412 14.34 -6.63 8.15
N GLU A 413 14.62 -5.33 8.24
CA GLU A 413 15.95 -4.74 8.06
C GLU A 413 16.90 -5.17 9.19
N THR A 414 16.43 -5.11 10.44
CA THR A 414 17.18 -5.57 11.61
C THR A 414 17.54 -7.05 11.52
N LEU A 415 16.54 -7.88 11.19
CA LEU A 415 16.71 -9.33 11.06
C LEU A 415 17.66 -9.74 9.93
N VAL A 416 17.90 -8.88 8.95
CA VAL A 416 18.84 -9.11 7.84
C VAL A 416 20.21 -8.45 8.10
N GLY A 417 20.31 -7.56 9.10
CA GLY A 417 21.54 -6.84 9.42
C GLY A 417 21.82 -5.67 8.46
N ASP A 418 20.80 -5.13 7.80
CA ASP A 418 20.92 -3.96 6.92
C ASP A 418 20.71 -2.63 7.70
N ASP A 419 20.65 -2.67 9.02
CA ASP A 419 20.49 -1.49 9.88
C ASP A 419 21.70 -0.54 9.78
N HIS A 420 21.45 0.74 9.99
CA HIS A 420 22.37 1.87 9.86
C HIS A 420 23.60 1.87 10.78
N PHE A 421 23.89 0.77 11.45
CA PHE A 421 25.11 0.55 12.24
C PHE A 421 26.29 0.03 11.41
N ALA A 422 26.18 0.02 10.08
CA ALA A 422 27.23 -0.41 9.18
C ALA A 422 28.50 0.41 9.43
N THR A 423 29.49 -0.23 10.03
CA THR A 423 30.85 0.29 10.08
C THR A 423 31.41 0.29 8.64
N TRP A 424 32.45 1.11 8.37
CA TRP A 424 33.16 1.05 7.09
C TRP A 424 33.63 -0.37 6.74
N THR A 425 33.81 -1.23 7.73
CA THR A 425 34.17 -2.63 7.60
C THR A 425 33.00 -3.46 7.03
N ASP A 426 31.78 -3.18 7.46
CA ASP A 426 30.58 -3.88 6.98
C ASP A 426 30.25 -3.49 5.54
N VAL A 427 30.46 -2.22 5.18
CA VAL A 427 30.38 -1.75 3.79
C VAL A 427 31.42 -2.45 2.92
N LEU A 428 32.65 -2.62 3.38
CA LEU A 428 33.69 -3.35 2.65
C LEU A 428 33.41 -4.86 2.55
N ASN A 429 32.87 -5.47 3.61
CA ASN A 429 32.46 -6.87 3.62
C ASN A 429 31.29 -7.13 2.69
N SER A 430 30.31 -6.22 2.62
CA SER A 430 29.20 -6.26 1.67
C SER A 430 29.71 -6.19 0.21
N TYR A 431 30.66 -5.32 -0.09
CA TYR A 431 31.31 -5.26 -1.40
C TYR A 431 32.17 -6.49 -1.70
N ALA A 432 32.73 -7.13 -0.68
CA ALA A 432 33.51 -8.37 -0.81
C ALA A 432 32.62 -9.62 -0.93
N GLY A 433 31.30 -9.50 -0.84
CA GLY A 433 30.36 -10.61 -0.87
C GLY A 433 30.41 -11.50 0.38
N LEU A 434 30.97 -10.98 1.49
CA LEU A 434 30.96 -11.64 2.78
C LEU A 434 29.63 -11.33 3.45
N SER A 435 28.78 -12.35 3.61
CA SER A 435 27.47 -12.23 4.28
C SER A 435 27.68 -11.85 5.73
N THR A 436 27.02 -10.77 6.18
CA THR A 436 26.79 -10.51 7.60
C THR A 436 25.53 -11.24 8.02
N SER A 437 25.57 -12.03 9.10
CA SER A 437 24.37 -12.59 9.73
C SER A 437 23.47 -11.47 10.22
N GLY A 438 22.16 -11.71 10.27
CA GLY A 438 21.20 -10.73 10.80
C GLY A 438 21.33 -10.53 12.31
N ASN A 439 20.64 -9.51 12.83
CA ASN A 439 20.61 -9.20 14.26
C ASN A 439 19.51 -10.03 14.96
N ASP A 440 19.83 -10.54 16.15
CA ASP A 440 18.90 -11.31 16.97
C ASP A 440 17.99 -10.40 17.78
N ILE A 441 16.73 -10.79 17.94
CA ILE A 441 15.70 -10.03 18.66
C ILE A 441 15.23 -10.85 19.87
N THR A 442 15.29 -10.26 21.05
CA THR A 442 14.68 -10.79 22.26
C THR A 442 13.41 -10.01 22.57
N LEU A 443 12.30 -10.73 22.73
CA LEU A 443 11.00 -10.15 23.03
C LEU A 443 10.78 -9.97 24.51
N THR A 444 9.80 -9.15 24.88
CA THR A 444 9.24 -9.07 26.24
C THR A 444 8.30 -10.23 26.57
N ILE A 445 7.87 -10.98 25.56
CA ILE A 445 6.96 -12.13 25.73
C ILE A 445 7.66 -13.22 26.53
N ASN A 446 6.95 -13.72 27.57
CA ASN A 446 7.33 -14.92 28.29
C ASN A 446 6.53 -16.12 27.78
N SER A 447 7.19 -17.25 27.54
CA SER A 447 6.57 -18.42 26.91
C SER A 447 5.46 -19.04 27.74
N GLU A 448 5.59 -19.03 29.08
CA GLU A 448 4.60 -19.61 30.00
C GLU A 448 3.36 -18.73 30.10
N ILE A 449 3.53 -17.40 30.18
CA ILE A 449 2.43 -16.43 30.18
C ILE A 449 1.71 -16.46 28.81
N GLN A 450 2.46 -16.53 27.71
CA GLN A 450 1.91 -16.64 26.35
C GLN A 450 1.06 -17.92 26.19
N THR A 451 1.55 -19.05 26.71
CA THR A 451 0.80 -20.30 26.70
C THR A 451 -0.48 -20.20 27.52
N ALA A 452 -0.44 -19.57 28.68
CA ALA A 452 -1.62 -19.34 29.49
C ALA A 452 -2.65 -18.46 28.79
N ALA A 453 -2.19 -17.40 28.09
CA ALA A 453 -3.05 -16.52 27.30
C ALA A 453 -3.68 -17.23 26.09
N GLN A 454 -2.93 -18.09 25.39
CA GLN A 454 -3.47 -18.90 24.28
C GLN A 454 -4.49 -19.93 24.78
N ASN A 455 -4.22 -20.60 25.88
CA ASN A 455 -5.16 -21.58 26.50
C ASN A 455 -6.46 -20.91 27.01
N ALA A 456 -6.38 -19.62 27.41
CA ALA A 456 -7.57 -18.88 27.80
C ALA A 456 -8.53 -18.63 26.61
N LEU A 457 -8.05 -18.70 25.38
CA LEU A 457 -8.85 -18.55 24.16
C LEU A 457 -9.32 -19.89 23.57
N GLU A 458 -8.96 -21.04 24.16
CA GLU A 458 -9.28 -22.35 23.60
C GLU A 458 -10.79 -22.52 23.40
N GLY A 459 -11.20 -22.89 22.17
CA GLY A 459 -12.58 -23.10 21.77
C GLY A 459 -13.34 -21.84 21.31
N TYR A 460 -12.71 -20.67 21.34
CA TYR A 460 -13.30 -19.40 20.91
C TYR A 460 -12.41 -18.66 19.92
N ASN A 461 -13.01 -17.82 19.12
CA ASN A 461 -12.28 -16.73 18.47
C ASN A 461 -12.12 -15.59 19.47
N GLY A 462 -11.03 -14.83 19.36
CA GLY A 462 -10.81 -13.69 20.25
C GLY A 462 -9.34 -13.35 20.43
N ALA A 463 -9.04 -12.57 21.45
CA ALA A 463 -7.67 -12.20 21.78
C ALA A 463 -7.46 -11.96 23.28
N CYS A 464 -6.21 -12.15 23.72
CA CYS A 464 -5.76 -11.89 25.07
C CYS A 464 -4.43 -11.17 25.05
N VAL A 465 -4.32 -10.04 25.77
CA VAL A 465 -3.10 -9.25 25.94
C VAL A 465 -2.76 -9.15 27.41
N VAL A 466 -1.49 -9.38 27.73
CA VAL A 466 -0.94 -9.29 29.09
C VAL A 466 0.18 -8.26 29.11
N LEU A 467 0.08 -7.25 30.00
CA LEU A 467 1.02 -6.13 30.09
C LEU A 467 1.65 -6.05 31.50
N ASP A 468 2.92 -5.63 31.56
CA ASP A 468 3.49 -5.01 32.75
C ASP A 468 3.16 -3.50 32.74
N PRO A 469 2.29 -3.01 33.64
CA PRO A 469 1.86 -1.61 33.65
C PRO A 469 2.99 -0.63 34.01
N LYS A 470 4.04 -1.07 34.69
CA LYS A 470 5.18 -0.23 35.12
C LYS A 470 6.11 0.11 33.95
N THR A 471 6.28 -0.82 33.03
CA THR A 471 7.23 -0.71 31.92
C THR A 471 6.55 -0.51 30.58
N GLY A 472 5.33 -1.01 30.40
CA GLY A 472 4.65 -1.10 29.10
C GLY A 472 5.04 -2.35 28.31
N ALA A 473 5.85 -3.24 28.87
CA ALA A 473 6.25 -4.49 28.24
C ALA A 473 5.04 -5.41 28.01
N VAL A 474 4.88 -5.93 26.82
CA VAL A 474 3.86 -6.91 26.47
C VAL A 474 4.39 -8.29 26.83
N LEU A 475 3.87 -8.89 27.90
CA LEU A 475 4.29 -10.19 28.42
C LEU A 475 3.69 -11.37 27.68
N ALA A 476 2.49 -11.17 27.11
CA ALA A 476 1.83 -12.11 26.20
C ALA A 476 0.85 -11.37 25.30
N MET A 477 0.72 -11.88 24.07
CA MET A 477 -0.26 -11.42 23.09
C MET A 477 -0.74 -12.61 22.27
N ALA A 478 -1.96 -13.07 22.56
CA ALA A 478 -2.59 -14.20 21.92
C ALA A 478 -3.76 -13.75 21.04
N SER A 479 -3.89 -14.37 19.86
CA SER A 479 -5.02 -14.23 18.95
C SER A 479 -5.51 -15.63 18.57
N ALA A 480 -6.81 -15.85 18.55
CA ALA A 480 -7.43 -17.11 18.16
C ALA A 480 -8.45 -16.92 17.04
N PRO A 481 -8.54 -17.86 16.09
CA PRO A 481 -7.76 -19.10 16.03
C PRO A 481 -6.29 -18.84 15.77
N THR A 482 -5.42 -19.66 16.35
CA THR A 482 -3.98 -19.61 16.15
C THR A 482 -3.56 -20.47 14.95
N TYR A 483 -2.36 -20.28 14.44
CA TYR A 483 -1.81 -21.04 13.32
C TYR A 483 -0.36 -21.42 13.59
N ASP A 484 0.09 -22.51 12.94
CA ASP A 484 1.51 -22.85 12.90
C ASP A 484 2.21 -22.01 11.82
N ALA A 485 3.16 -21.18 12.23
CA ALA A 485 3.89 -20.32 11.29
C ALA A 485 4.70 -21.11 10.26
N ALA A 486 5.05 -22.37 10.49
CA ALA A 486 5.69 -23.24 9.52
C ALA A 486 4.73 -23.70 8.40
N GLY A 487 3.43 -23.80 8.67
CA GLY A 487 2.39 -24.24 7.73
C GLY A 487 1.59 -23.10 7.06
N PHE A 488 2.02 -21.84 7.17
CA PHE A 488 1.23 -20.69 6.70
C PHE A 488 0.95 -20.70 5.18
N GLU A 489 1.83 -21.27 4.35
CA GLU A 489 1.63 -21.33 2.89
C GLU A 489 0.42 -22.20 2.51
N ASP A 490 0.20 -23.29 3.22
CA ASP A 490 -0.98 -24.15 3.02
C ASP A 490 -2.25 -23.41 3.44
N LEU A 491 -2.19 -22.58 4.49
CA LEU A 491 -3.30 -21.75 4.91
C LEU A 491 -3.68 -20.71 3.86
N LEU A 492 -2.72 -20.02 3.25
CA LEU A 492 -2.97 -19.00 2.22
C LEU A 492 -3.65 -19.55 0.97
N THR A 493 -3.46 -20.84 0.69
CA THR A 493 -4.04 -21.52 -0.49
C THR A 493 -5.33 -22.27 -0.18
N SER A 494 -5.76 -22.34 1.08
CA SER A 494 -6.95 -23.05 1.55
C SER A 494 -8.14 -22.09 1.73
N ASP A 495 -9.36 -22.61 1.58
CA ASP A 495 -10.60 -21.89 1.91
C ASP A 495 -10.74 -21.62 3.43
N GLN A 496 -9.80 -22.12 4.25
CA GLN A 496 -9.78 -21.94 5.71
C GLN A 496 -8.97 -20.71 6.16
N ALA A 497 -8.38 -19.98 5.24
CA ALA A 497 -7.54 -18.80 5.54
C ALA A 497 -8.33 -17.60 6.12
N ASP A 498 -9.66 -17.61 6.04
CA ASP A 498 -10.49 -16.47 6.45
C ASP A 498 -10.31 -16.17 7.95
N GLY A 499 -9.53 -15.12 8.23
CA GLY A 499 -9.32 -14.56 9.55
C GLY A 499 -8.35 -15.31 10.46
N VAL A 500 -7.72 -16.43 10.05
CA VAL A 500 -6.74 -17.17 10.87
C VAL A 500 -5.43 -16.39 11.01
N LEU A 501 -4.95 -15.77 9.93
CA LEU A 501 -3.72 -14.96 9.92
C LEU A 501 -3.89 -13.55 10.51
N PHE A 502 -5.14 -13.15 10.78
CA PHE A 502 -5.47 -11.83 11.27
C PHE A 502 -5.21 -11.71 12.79
N ASN A 503 -4.34 -10.77 13.18
CA ASN A 503 -4.04 -10.54 14.59
C ASN A 503 -5.18 -9.74 15.27
N ARG A 504 -6.06 -10.46 15.95
CA ARG A 504 -7.21 -9.90 16.66
C ARG A 504 -6.82 -9.01 17.83
N ALA A 505 -5.65 -9.19 18.41
CA ALA A 505 -5.19 -8.40 19.55
C ALA A 505 -4.90 -6.94 19.20
N THR A 506 -4.42 -6.69 17.98
CA THR A 506 -3.97 -5.36 17.53
C THR A 506 -4.75 -4.81 16.35
N GLN A 507 -5.35 -5.64 15.49
CA GLN A 507 -5.95 -5.20 14.25
C GLN A 507 -7.48 -5.20 14.25
N ALA A 508 -8.12 -6.04 15.08
CA ALA A 508 -9.57 -6.05 15.20
C ALA A 508 -10.05 -4.84 16.03
N LEU A 509 -11.06 -4.16 15.53
CA LEU A 509 -11.80 -3.15 16.27
C LEU A 509 -13.07 -3.77 16.83
N TYR A 510 -13.11 -3.90 18.14
CA TYR A 510 -14.24 -4.46 18.89
C TYR A 510 -15.05 -3.35 19.56
N THR A 511 -16.31 -3.64 19.80
CA THR A 511 -17.12 -2.90 20.76
C THR A 511 -16.63 -3.25 22.16
N PRO A 512 -16.16 -2.30 23.00
CA PRO A 512 -15.65 -2.62 24.34
C PRO A 512 -16.74 -3.02 25.33
N GLY A 513 -18.00 -2.65 25.09
CA GLY A 513 -19.09 -2.87 26.01
C GLY A 513 -18.78 -2.26 27.38
N SER A 514 -19.29 -2.89 28.43
CA SER A 514 -19.15 -2.37 29.80
C SER A 514 -17.71 -2.27 30.32
N THR A 515 -16.68 -2.76 29.61
CA THR A 515 -15.29 -2.50 30.01
C THR A 515 -14.91 -1.03 29.82
N PHE A 516 -15.51 -0.32 28.86
CA PHE A 516 -15.30 1.10 28.67
C PHE A 516 -15.75 1.96 29.87
N LYS A 517 -16.61 1.42 30.73
CA LYS A 517 -16.99 2.08 31.99
C LYS A 517 -15.79 2.39 32.90
N MET A 518 -14.65 1.72 32.70
CA MET A 518 -13.38 2.07 33.37
C MET A 518 -12.92 3.48 32.96
N VAL A 519 -13.03 3.84 31.68
CA VAL A 519 -12.74 5.18 31.17
C VAL A 519 -13.76 6.19 31.69
N THR A 520 -15.05 5.87 31.59
CA THR A 520 -16.13 6.77 32.03
C THR A 520 -16.07 7.05 33.54
N LEU A 521 -15.82 6.02 34.38
CA LEU A 521 -15.65 6.17 35.83
C LEU A 521 -14.44 7.04 36.17
N SER A 522 -13.31 6.76 35.52
CA SER A 522 -12.07 7.52 35.68
C SER A 522 -12.28 9.00 35.33
N THR A 523 -12.93 9.26 34.19
CA THR A 523 -13.26 10.62 33.74
C THR A 523 -14.12 11.36 34.74
N ALA A 524 -15.17 10.71 35.27
CA ALA A 524 -16.08 11.31 36.21
C ALA A 524 -15.41 11.69 37.54
N ILE A 525 -14.59 10.80 38.07
CA ILE A 525 -13.90 11.00 39.36
C ILE A 525 -12.79 12.05 39.22
N ASP A 526 -11.98 11.95 38.17
CA ASP A 526 -10.83 12.85 37.98
C ASP A 526 -11.25 14.32 37.75
N ASN A 527 -12.39 14.51 37.06
CA ASN A 527 -12.94 15.84 36.80
C ASN A 527 -13.97 16.29 37.84
N ASN A 528 -14.15 15.56 38.93
CA ASN A 528 -15.10 15.88 40.02
C ASN A 528 -16.57 16.00 39.53
N VAL A 529 -16.97 15.30 38.49
CA VAL A 529 -18.36 15.22 38.00
C VAL A 529 -19.18 14.36 38.96
N ALA A 530 -18.61 13.29 39.46
CA ALA A 530 -19.19 12.39 40.44
C ALA A 530 -18.10 11.78 41.33
N ASN A 531 -18.51 11.14 42.41
CA ASN A 531 -17.65 10.30 43.26
C ASN A 531 -18.34 8.93 43.52
N GLU A 532 -17.64 8.00 44.17
CA GLU A 532 -18.10 6.65 44.41
C GLU A 532 -19.43 6.58 45.17
N GLN A 533 -19.67 7.56 46.04
CA GLN A 533 -20.88 7.65 46.90
C GLN A 533 -22.00 8.47 46.25
N SER A 534 -21.76 9.04 45.06
CA SER A 534 -22.83 9.71 44.31
C SER A 534 -23.95 8.72 44.00
N THR A 535 -25.21 9.12 44.28
CA THR A 535 -26.36 8.23 44.13
C THR A 535 -27.13 8.52 42.85
N TYR A 536 -27.57 7.46 42.21
CA TYR A 536 -28.34 7.48 40.97
C TYR A 536 -29.52 6.53 41.07
N ASP A 537 -30.59 6.87 40.36
CA ASP A 537 -31.71 5.92 40.19
C ASP A 537 -31.34 4.94 39.04
N SER A 538 -31.51 3.65 39.31
CA SER A 538 -31.17 2.57 38.37
C SER A 538 -32.42 1.76 38.01
N PRO A 539 -33.35 2.35 37.23
CA PRO A 539 -34.47 1.54 36.69
C PRO A 539 -33.98 0.53 35.66
N GLY A 540 -34.81 -0.48 35.37
CA GLY A 540 -34.52 -1.44 34.34
C GLY A 540 -34.32 -0.87 32.96
N SER A 541 -35.01 0.24 32.65
CA SER A 541 -34.85 1.05 31.46
C SER A 541 -35.23 2.50 31.74
N MET A 542 -34.63 3.44 31.03
CA MET A 542 -34.99 4.86 31.11
C MET A 542 -34.77 5.56 29.74
N GLU A 543 -35.53 6.63 29.52
CA GLU A 543 -35.34 7.48 28.36
C GLU A 543 -34.24 8.52 28.65
N ILE A 544 -33.26 8.61 27.77
CA ILE A 544 -32.21 9.63 27.82
C ILE A 544 -32.11 10.26 26.42
N GLY A 545 -32.29 11.57 26.34
CA GLY A 545 -32.44 12.25 25.07
C GLY A 545 -33.67 11.72 24.31
N ASN A 546 -33.49 11.30 23.08
CA ASN A 546 -34.57 10.77 22.23
C ASN A 546 -34.56 9.24 22.11
N GLY A 547 -33.93 8.52 23.04
CA GLY A 547 -33.78 7.06 22.98
C GLY A 547 -33.77 6.35 24.33
N MET A 548 -33.95 5.08 24.29
CA MET A 548 -33.96 4.23 25.49
C MET A 548 -32.59 3.73 25.87
N VAL A 549 -32.25 3.74 27.15
CA VAL A 549 -31.12 3.04 27.75
C VAL A 549 -31.68 2.00 28.70
N TYR A 550 -31.14 0.78 28.64
CA TYR A 550 -31.63 -0.36 29.43
C TYR A 550 -30.47 -1.13 30.07
N ASN A 551 -30.73 -1.66 31.26
CA ASN A 551 -29.84 -2.58 31.93
C ASN A 551 -29.98 -3.99 31.35
N TYR A 552 -28.98 -4.83 31.55
CA TYR A 552 -29.05 -6.25 31.19
C TYR A 552 -30.28 -6.90 31.84
N ASP A 553 -31.06 -7.66 31.05
CA ASP A 553 -32.34 -8.23 31.41
C ASP A 553 -33.37 -7.24 32.00
N GLN A 554 -33.20 -5.92 31.71
CA GLN A 554 -34.03 -4.85 32.24
C GLN A 554 -34.18 -4.87 33.78
N ASN A 555 -33.16 -5.33 34.50
CA ASN A 555 -33.13 -5.38 35.94
C ASN A 555 -33.08 -3.99 36.56
N SER A 556 -33.96 -3.74 37.54
CA SER A 556 -33.97 -2.51 38.33
C SER A 556 -33.28 -2.73 39.67
N MET A 557 -32.40 -1.79 40.06
CA MET A 557 -31.68 -1.83 41.34
C MET A 557 -32.16 -0.76 42.34
N GLY A 558 -33.15 0.07 41.93
CA GLY A 558 -33.55 1.24 42.71
C GLY A 558 -32.48 2.31 42.76
N THR A 559 -32.41 3.09 43.84
CA THR A 559 -31.39 4.11 44.05
C THR A 559 -30.12 3.51 44.60
N VAL A 560 -29.01 3.59 43.85
CA VAL A 560 -27.72 2.99 44.19
C VAL A 560 -26.58 4.00 44.13
N THR A 561 -25.47 3.71 44.82
CA THR A 561 -24.25 4.48 44.70
C THR A 561 -23.53 4.15 43.35
N LEU A 562 -22.66 5.05 42.88
CA LEU A 562 -21.86 4.83 41.67
C LEU A 562 -20.96 3.59 41.82
N GLU A 563 -20.42 3.34 43.01
CA GLU A 563 -19.70 2.10 43.35
C GLU A 563 -20.56 0.87 43.10
N THR A 564 -21.77 0.78 43.69
CA THR A 564 -22.70 -0.32 43.48
C THR A 564 -23.13 -0.47 42.02
N ALA A 565 -23.36 0.65 41.32
CA ALA A 565 -23.69 0.68 39.92
C ALA A 565 -22.55 0.14 39.03
N THR A 566 -21.29 0.37 39.44
CA THR A 566 -20.11 -0.19 38.78
C THR A 566 -19.97 -1.69 39.04
N GLN A 567 -20.14 -2.10 40.32
CA GLN A 567 -20.11 -3.49 40.78
C GLN A 567 -21.05 -4.39 39.97
N TRP A 568 -22.28 -3.93 39.75
CA TRP A 568 -23.32 -4.63 38.98
C TRP A 568 -23.49 -4.17 37.54
N SER A 569 -22.62 -3.31 37.09
CA SER A 569 -22.55 -2.85 35.68
C SER A 569 -23.82 -2.19 35.16
N SER A 570 -24.50 -1.30 35.95
CA SER A 570 -25.72 -0.64 35.53
C SER A 570 -25.50 0.28 34.31
N ASN A 571 -26.22 0.00 33.23
CA ASN A 571 -26.19 0.85 32.01
C ASN A 571 -26.96 2.15 32.24
N THR A 572 -28.11 2.09 32.92
CA THR A 572 -28.95 3.29 33.16
C THR A 572 -28.23 4.33 34.01
N VAL A 573 -27.41 3.90 34.99
CA VAL A 573 -26.58 4.83 35.78
C VAL A 573 -25.45 5.40 34.94
N TYR A 574 -24.75 4.58 34.16
CA TYR A 574 -23.64 5.05 33.30
C TYR A 574 -24.11 5.92 32.14
N GLY A 575 -25.31 5.69 31.62
CA GLY A 575 -25.93 6.61 30.66
C GLY A 575 -26.18 8.02 31.25
N GLN A 576 -26.72 8.07 32.47
CA GLN A 576 -26.89 9.37 33.20
C GLN A 576 -25.54 10.03 33.48
N LEU A 577 -24.54 9.24 33.90
CA LEU A 577 -23.18 9.72 34.14
C LEU A 577 -22.53 10.26 32.87
N GLY A 578 -22.71 9.58 31.73
CA GLY A 578 -22.20 10.02 30.43
C GLY A 578 -22.77 11.38 30.01
N VAL A 579 -24.08 11.59 30.20
CA VAL A 579 -24.71 12.88 29.93
C VAL A 579 -24.17 13.98 30.86
N GLN A 580 -23.93 13.68 32.14
CA GLN A 580 -23.33 14.62 33.09
C GLN A 580 -21.87 14.98 32.72
N ILE A 581 -21.09 14.05 32.23
CA ILE A 581 -19.74 14.25 31.71
C ILE A 581 -19.78 15.12 30.45
N GLY A 582 -20.72 14.85 29.55
CA GLY A 582 -20.87 15.45 28.24
C GLY A 582 -19.90 14.91 27.21
N PRO A 583 -20.21 15.06 25.90
CA PRO A 583 -19.46 14.45 24.82
C PRO A 583 -18.00 14.95 24.71
N ASP A 584 -17.77 16.26 24.85
CA ASP A 584 -16.45 16.88 24.75
C ASP A 584 -15.46 16.31 25.79
N LEU A 585 -15.90 16.18 27.04
CA LEU A 585 -15.03 15.68 28.10
C LEU A 585 -14.83 14.18 28.00
N LEU A 586 -15.87 13.42 27.61
CA LEU A 586 -15.79 11.97 27.42
C LEU A 586 -14.79 11.62 26.32
N VAL A 587 -14.89 12.26 25.15
CA VAL A 587 -13.98 12.01 24.02
C VAL A 587 -12.55 12.43 24.36
N ARG A 588 -12.36 13.66 24.89
CA ARG A 588 -11.03 14.13 25.28
C ARG A 588 -10.35 13.22 26.31
N SER A 589 -11.08 12.76 27.33
CA SER A 589 -10.51 11.84 28.31
C SER A 589 -10.20 10.47 27.70
N SER A 590 -11.02 9.99 26.77
CA SER A 590 -10.73 8.76 26.02
C SER A 590 -9.45 8.91 25.18
N GLU A 591 -9.22 10.06 24.56
CA GLU A 591 -7.98 10.34 23.84
C GLU A 591 -6.75 10.36 24.75
N GLU A 592 -6.90 10.79 25.99
CA GLU A 592 -5.80 10.69 26.97
C GLU A 592 -5.51 9.22 27.36
N PHE A 593 -6.49 8.32 27.28
CA PHE A 593 -6.27 6.89 27.43
C PHE A 593 -5.66 6.22 26.18
N GLY A 594 -5.72 6.84 24.99
CA GLY A 594 -5.10 6.36 23.74
C GLY A 594 -6.04 6.29 22.54
N PHE A 595 -7.35 6.44 22.72
CA PHE A 595 -8.31 6.46 21.61
C PHE A 595 -7.98 7.61 20.63
N ASN A 596 -8.27 7.41 19.35
CA ASN A 596 -7.95 8.34 18.25
C ASN A 596 -6.43 8.64 18.11
N LYS A 597 -5.54 7.87 18.77
CA LYS A 597 -4.09 8.05 18.70
C LYS A 597 -3.42 6.79 18.13
N ASP A 598 -2.34 7.02 17.38
CA ASP A 598 -1.47 5.93 16.95
C ASP A 598 -0.55 5.53 18.11
N LEU A 599 -0.55 4.26 18.46
CA LEU A 599 0.31 3.73 19.52
C LEU A 599 1.78 3.63 19.09
N ASN A 600 2.09 3.71 17.80
CA ASN A 600 3.42 3.46 17.23
C ASN A 600 4.04 2.17 17.83
N PHE A 601 3.29 1.09 17.75
CA PHE A 601 3.63 -0.22 18.29
C PHE A 601 4.55 -1.01 17.34
N ASP A 602 5.27 -2.00 17.85
CA ASP A 602 6.24 -2.77 17.08
C ASP A 602 5.66 -3.58 15.90
N ILE A 603 4.37 -3.86 15.93
CA ILE A 603 3.64 -4.53 14.84
C ILE A 603 2.38 -3.74 14.46
N ALA A 604 1.84 -4.05 13.29
CA ALA A 604 0.65 -3.37 12.76
C ALA A 604 -0.52 -3.34 13.76
N THR A 605 -1.04 -2.15 14.02
CA THR A 605 -2.09 -1.90 15.02
C THR A 605 -3.13 -0.94 14.46
N SER A 606 -4.41 -1.28 14.61
CA SER A 606 -5.52 -0.38 14.28
C SER A 606 -5.69 0.67 15.37
N THR A 607 -5.97 1.91 14.97
CA THR A 607 -6.29 2.98 15.91
C THR A 607 -7.68 2.75 16.51
N SER A 608 -7.79 2.76 17.84
CA SER A 608 -9.06 2.72 18.56
C SER A 608 -9.81 4.03 18.37
N LEU A 609 -11.13 3.99 18.24
CA LEU A 609 -11.94 5.10 17.73
C LEU A 609 -12.93 5.64 18.76
N MET A 610 -13.02 6.96 18.85
CA MET A 610 -14.11 7.74 19.44
C MET A 610 -14.69 8.68 18.37
N PRO A 611 -16.02 8.95 18.39
CA PRO A 611 -16.64 9.85 17.43
C PRO A 611 -16.25 11.32 17.67
N ASP A 612 -16.53 12.20 16.70
CA ASP A 612 -16.44 13.65 16.90
C ASP A 612 -17.50 14.06 17.93
N PRO A 613 -17.12 14.69 19.05
CA PRO A 613 -18.05 15.09 20.09
C PRO A 613 -19.14 16.06 19.58
N ALA A 614 -18.86 16.87 18.54
CA ALA A 614 -19.82 17.78 17.94
C ALA A 614 -20.97 17.08 17.20
N GLU A 615 -20.77 15.83 16.81
CA GLU A 615 -21.78 15.01 16.13
C GLU A 615 -22.62 14.15 17.09
N MET A 616 -22.24 14.05 18.38
CA MET A 616 -22.90 13.19 19.36
C MET A 616 -24.16 13.82 19.95
N THR A 617 -25.28 13.12 19.85
CA THR A 617 -26.50 13.43 20.56
C THR A 617 -26.39 12.99 22.04
N GLU A 618 -27.32 13.47 22.89
CA GLU A 618 -27.38 13.07 24.29
C GLU A 618 -27.55 11.56 24.49
N TRP A 619 -28.36 10.91 23.65
CA TRP A 619 -28.56 9.46 23.65
C TRP A 619 -27.29 8.71 23.23
N GLU A 620 -26.60 9.18 22.20
CA GLU A 620 -25.34 8.61 21.74
C GLU A 620 -24.22 8.78 22.77
N THR A 621 -24.16 9.93 23.45
CA THR A 621 -23.23 10.15 24.56
C THR A 621 -23.48 9.17 25.70
N ALA A 622 -24.74 8.91 26.04
CA ALA A 622 -25.11 7.94 27.06
C ALA A 622 -24.64 6.52 26.71
N TRP A 623 -24.88 6.07 25.47
CA TRP A 623 -24.44 4.74 25.02
C TRP A 623 -22.93 4.63 24.84
N SER A 624 -22.27 5.70 24.34
CA SER A 624 -20.81 5.72 24.25
C SER A 624 -20.16 5.60 25.63
N ALA A 625 -20.72 6.27 26.67
CA ALA A 625 -20.23 6.14 28.04
C ALA A 625 -20.41 4.75 28.64
N ILE A 626 -21.34 3.96 28.10
CA ILE A 626 -21.55 2.53 28.46
C ILE A 626 -20.57 1.62 27.71
N GLY A 627 -20.06 2.10 26.56
CA GLY A 627 -19.14 1.34 25.70
C GLY A 627 -19.80 0.74 24.46
N GLN A 628 -20.92 1.29 24.02
CA GLN A 628 -21.62 0.83 22.81
C GLN A 628 -21.55 1.90 21.73
N PRO A 629 -20.99 1.58 20.53
CA PRO A 629 -20.95 2.50 19.40
C PRO A 629 -22.33 2.57 18.74
N VAL A 630 -23.03 3.68 18.98
CA VAL A 630 -24.33 3.97 18.37
C VAL A 630 -24.29 5.27 17.60
N GLY A 631 -25.22 5.43 16.66
CA GLY A 631 -25.35 6.64 15.85
C GLY A 631 -24.91 6.46 14.40
N GLN A 632 -25.24 7.45 13.59
CA GLN A 632 -24.85 7.55 12.18
C GLN A 632 -24.23 8.93 11.96
N HIS A 633 -22.90 8.98 11.98
CA HIS A 633 -22.12 10.19 11.84
C HIS A 633 -21.27 10.16 10.57
N THR A 634 -20.68 11.30 10.21
CA THR A 634 -19.56 11.37 9.27
C THR A 634 -18.28 10.82 9.91
N SER A 635 -18.06 11.03 11.19
CA SER A 635 -17.05 10.38 12.00
C SER A 635 -17.44 8.92 12.31
N PRO A 636 -16.48 8.01 12.55
CA PRO A 636 -16.77 6.64 12.96
C PRO A 636 -17.61 6.61 14.24
N ALA A 637 -18.60 5.71 14.33
CA ALA A 637 -19.29 5.44 15.58
C ALA A 637 -18.30 4.87 16.59
N GLY A 638 -18.38 5.28 17.85
CA GLY A 638 -17.48 4.85 18.92
C GLY A 638 -18.17 4.77 20.28
N PRO A 639 -17.50 4.12 21.26
CA PRO A 639 -16.12 3.61 21.21
C PRO A 639 -15.97 2.30 20.42
N GLN A 640 -14.88 2.19 19.66
CA GLN A 640 -14.38 0.94 19.07
C GLN A 640 -12.91 0.81 19.46
N THR A 641 -12.46 -0.39 19.82
CA THR A 641 -11.16 -0.56 20.48
C THR A 641 -10.45 -1.86 20.06
N THR A 642 -9.12 -1.83 20.10
CA THR A 642 -8.32 -3.06 20.08
C THR A 642 -8.21 -3.65 21.49
N VAL A 643 -7.84 -4.93 21.59
CA VAL A 643 -7.61 -5.58 22.91
C VAL A 643 -6.37 -4.97 23.59
N LEU A 644 -5.36 -4.62 22.80
CA LEU A 644 -4.17 -3.91 23.30
C LEU A 644 -4.54 -2.57 23.95
N GLU A 645 -5.42 -1.79 23.31
CA GLU A 645 -5.88 -0.50 23.87
C GLU A 645 -6.60 -0.68 25.21
N MET A 646 -7.48 -1.68 25.31
CA MET A 646 -8.16 -1.95 26.58
C MET A 646 -7.20 -2.45 27.67
N ALA A 647 -6.12 -3.14 27.30
CA ALA A 647 -5.05 -3.44 28.23
C ALA A 647 -4.32 -2.18 28.71
N LEU A 648 -4.12 -1.19 27.83
CA LEU A 648 -3.53 0.13 28.22
C LEU A 648 -4.46 0.94 29.14
N VAL A 649 -5.79 0.87 28.93
CA VAL A 649 -6.76 1.45 29.87
C VAL A 649 -6.60 0.84 31.27
N GLY A 650 -6.52 -0.50 31.36
CA GLY A 650 -6.24 -1.20 32.60
C GLY A 650 -4.89 -0.80 33.20
N ALA A 651 -3.85 -0.68 32.37
CA ALA A 651 -2.50 -0.28 32.80
C ALA A 651 -2.44 1.12 33.38
N GLY A 652 -3.16 2.09 32.79
CA GLY A 652 -3.24 3.45 33.31
C GLY A 652 -3.82 3.51 34.72
N ILE A 653 -4.83 2.68 35.02
CA ILE A 653 -5.43 2.58 36.35
C ILE A 653 -4.48 1.85 37.30
N ALA A 654 -3.86 0.73 36.86
CA ALA A 654 -2.97 -0.08 37.65
C ALA A 654 -1.66 0.67 38.02
N ASN A 655 -1.19 1.59 37.17
CA ASN A 655 0.08 2.30 37.31
C ASN A 655 -0.11 3.78 37.68
N ASP A 656 -0.91 4.04 38.70
CA ASP A 656 -1.07 5.36 39.31
C ASP A 656 -1.42 6.49 38.31
N GLY A 657 -2.19 6.17 37.27
CA GLY A 657 -2.65 7.12 36.25
C GLY A 657 -1.67 7.35 35.11
N VAL A 658 -0.61 6.55 34.99
CA VAL A 658 0.43 6.68 33.96
C VAL A 658 0.36 5.50 33.00
N ILE A 659 0.17 5.75 31.72
CA ILE A 659 0.29 4.73 30.65
C ILE A 659 1.70 4.82 30.09
N GLN A 660 2.41 3.69 30.12
CA GLN A 660 3.67 3.52 29.41
C GLN A 660 3.41 3.15 27.96
N LYS A 661 4.30 3.56 27.04
CA LYS A 661 4.23 3.14 25.64
C LYS A 661 4.40 1.61 25.57
N PRO A 662 3.46 0.86 24.94
CA PRO A 662 3.59 -0.57 24.83
C PRO A 662 4.74 -0.94 23.88
N TYR A 663 5.42 -2.07 24.14
CA TYR A 663 6.46 -2.62 23.28
C TYR A 663 6.59 -4.13 23.42
N LEU A 664 7.06 -4.77 22.33
CA LEU A 664 7.32 -6.20 22.22
C LEU A 664 8.82 -6.54 22.23
N VAL A 665 9.64 -5.65 21.67
CA VAL A 665 11.09 -5.87 21.53
C VAL A 665 11.80 -5.34 22.77
N ASP A 666 12.40 -6.23 23.56
CA ASP A 666 13.22 -5.87 24.73
C ASP A 666 14.60 -5.43 24.32
N SER A 667 15.28 -6.23 23.51
CA SER A 667 16.66 -5.97 23.10
C SER A 667 16.99 -6.58 21.75
N ILE A 668 17.94 -5.94 21.07
CA ILE A 668 18.50 -6.37 19.79
C ILE A 668 19.98 -6.67 20.00
N TYR A 669 20.46 -7.80 19.48
CA TYR A 669 21.85 -8.23 19.54
C TYR A 669 22.42 -8.29 18.14
N ASP A 670 23.65 -7.83 17.96
CA ASP A 670 24.34 -7.92 16.67
C ASP A 670 24.78 -9.36 16.35
N SER A 671 25.26 -9.59 15.14
CA SER A 671 25.73 -10.90 14.67
C SER A 671 26.91 -11.49 15.49
N GLN A 672 27.50 -10.73 16.40
CA GLN A 672 28.56 -11.17 17.31
C GLN A 672 28.04 -11.45 18.73
N GLY A 673 26.72 -11.30 18.95
CA GLY A 673 26.07 -11.48 20.23
C GLY A 673 26.26 -10.30 21.21
N ALA A 674 26.75 -9.16 20.72
CA ALA A 674 26.80 -7.95 21.53
C ALA A 674 25.45 -7.23 21.49
N ARG A 675 25.00 -6.70 22.64
CA ARG A 675 23.74 -5.98 22.73
C ARG A 675 23.85 -4.63 22.00
N ALA A 676 23.15 -4.50 20.87
CA ALA A 676 23.15 -3.30 20.03
C ALA A 676 22.15 -2.27 20.53
N GLU A 677 20.94 -2.72 20.94
CA GLU A 677 19.87 -1.85 21.41
C GLU A 677 19.12 -2.48 22.57
N THR A 678 18.54 -1.65 23.44
CA THR A 678 17.63 -2.06 24.53
C THR A 678 16.51 -1.05 24.61
N THR A 679 15.28 -1.53 24.61
CA THR A 679 14.10 -0.68 24.75
C THR A 679 14.06 -0.10 26.17
N THR A 680 13.93 1.21 26.26
CA THR A 680 13.73 1.91 27.53
C THR A 680 12.27 2.33 27.65
N PRO A 681 11.60 2.02 28.78
CA PRO A 681 10.23 2.45 29.00
C PRO A 681 10.05 3.95 28.86
N THR A 682 9.02 4.36 28.14
CA THR A 682 8.67 5.78 27.94
C THR A 682 7.21 6.01 28.23
N VAL A 683 6.88 7.17 28.80
CA VAL A 683 5.49 7.52 29.11
C VAL A 683 4.74 7.85 27.81
N PHE A 684 3.64 7.16 27.57
CA PHE A 684 2.72 7.46 26.48
C PHE A 684 1.76 8.60 26.86
N SER A 685 1.09 8.48 28.01
CA SER A 685 0.15 9.51 28.50
C SER A 685 -0.06 9.45 30.02
N LYS A 686 -0.78 10.44 30.54
CA LYS A 686 -1.22 10.50 31.95
C LYS A 686 -2.69 10.89 32.00
N PRO A 687 -3.61 9.96 31.69
CA PRO A 687 -5.02 10.26 31.58
C PRO A 687 -5.72 10.68 32.86
N ILE A 688 -5.23 10.25 34.01
CA ILE A 688 -5.81 10.52 35.33
C ILE A 688 -4.75 10.74 36.41
N THR A 689 -5.15 11.34 37.52
CA THR A 689 -4.27 11.49 38.68
C THR A 689 -4.07 10.15 39.44
N SER A 690 -2.97 10.00 40.19
CA SER A 690 -2.71 8.82 41.03
C SER A 690 -3.83 8.59 42.08
N ASN A 691 -4.37 9.66 42.64
CA ASN A 691 -5.52 9.58 43.55
C ASN A 691 -6.76 8.99 42.87
N THR A 692 -7.06 9.44 41.67
CA THR A 692 -8.19 8.89 40.88
C THR A 692 -7.94 7.41 40.52
N ALA A 693 -6.74 7.06 40.09
CA ALA A 693 -6.38 5.67 39.78
C ALA A 693 -6.60 4.75 40.97
N GLN A 694 -6.15 5.14 42.17
CA GLN A 694 -6.37 4.36 43.40
C GLN A 694 -7.87 4.22 43.75
N ARG A 695 -8.65 5.29 43.64
CA ARG A 695 -10.10 5.27 43.91
C ARG A 695 -10.83 4.36 42.92
N VAL A 696 -10.52 4.47 41.64
CA VAL A 696 -11.08 3.61 40.59
C VAL A 696 -10.68 2.14 40.81
N SER A 697 -9.41 1.88 41.16
CA SER A 697 -8.93 0.52 41.49
C SER A 697 -9.75 -0.09 42.62
N ASN A 698 -10.01 0.66 43.72
CA ASN A 698 -10.81 0.19 44.83
C ASN A 698 -12.25 -0.16 44.40
N VAL A 699 -12.89 0.62 43.58
CA VAL A 699 -14.21 0.32 43.01
C VAL A 699 -14.16 -0.93 42.14
N LEU A 700 -13.13 -1.08 41.30
CA LEU A 700 -12.97 -2.27 40.45
C LEU A 700 -12.68 -3.54 41.21
N GLN A 701 -12.09 -3.49 42.43
CA GLN A 701 -11.96 -4.64 43.32
C GLN A 701 -13.34 -5.18 43.76
N THR A 702 -14.31 -4.30 44.06
CA THR A 702 -15.66 -4.75 44.45
C THR A 702 -16.37 -5.52 43.33
N VAL A 703 -16.06 -5.21 42.07
CA VAL A 703 -16.57 -5.93 40.88
C VAL A 703 -16.12 -7.37 40.88
N VAL A 704 -14.85 -7.63 41.25
CA VAL A 704 -14.28 -8.99 41.29
C VAL A 704 -14.62 -9.70 42.62
N GLU A 705 -14.63 -8.99 43.74
CA GLU A 705 -14.93 -9.58 45.05
C GLU A 705 -16.35 -10.11 45.13
N SER A 706 -17.34 -9.37 44.64
CA SER A 706 -18.75 -9.69 44.87
C SER A 706 -19.71 -9.17 43.81
N GLY A 707 -19.18 -8.75 42.64
CA GLY A 707 -19.96 -8.23 41.50
C GLY A 707 -19.92 -9.15 40.30
N THR A 708 -20.00 -8.55 39.10
CA THR A 708 -20.05 -9.28 37.82
C THR A 708 -18.73 -10.01 37.48
N GLY A 709 -17.62 -9.66 38.14
CA GLY A 709 -16.28 -10.15 37.84
C GLY A 709 -15.81 -11.33 38.75
N VAL A 710 -16.67 -11.95 39.53
CA VAL A 710 -16.29 -13.05 40.47
C VAL A 710 -15.56 -14.22 39.81
N GLY A 711 -15.74 -14.43 38.51
CA GLY A 711 -15.02 -15.45 37.74
C GLY A 711 -13.49 -15.22 37.72
N ALA A 712 -13.02 -14.00 37.86
CA ALA A 712 -11.59 -13.64 37.90
C ALA A 712 -11.00 -13.70 39.32
N GLN A 713 -11.80 -14.01 40.37
CA GLN A 713 -11.34 -14.02 41.76
C GLN A 713 -10.29 -15.10 42.01
N ILE A 714 -9.20 -14.72 42.67
CA ILE A 714 -8.14 -15.62 43.13
C ILE A 714 -8.08 -15.55 44.65
N TYR A 715 -8.18 -16.70 45.32
CA TYR A 715 -8.18 -16.75 46.78
C TYR A 715 -6.87 -16.18 47.37
N GLY A 716 -7.02 -15.19 48.25
CA GLY A 716 -5.89 -14.55 48.91
C GLY A 716 -5.16 -13.48 48.05
N VAL A 717 -5.65 -13.18 46.87
CA VAL A 717 -5.07 -12.15 45.96
C VAL A 717 -6.11 -11.11 45.64
N ASN A 718 -5.79 -9.83 45.81
CA ASN A 718 -6.67 -8.72 45.44
C ASN A 718 -6.57 -8.46 43.92
N ILE A 719 -7.66 -8.69 43.21
CA ILE A 719 -7.81 -8.44 41.77
C ILE A 719 -8.83 -7.31 41.58
N ALA A 720 -8.49 -6.36 40.72
CA ALA A 720 -9.39 -5.32 40.24
C ALA A 720 -9.71 -5.54 38.77
N GLY A 721 -10.95 -5.35 38.36
CA GLY A 721 -11.31 -5.54 36.96
C GLY A 721 -12.74 -5.23 36.62
N LYS A 722 -13.06 -5.26 35.33
CA LYS A 722 -14.39 -5.02 34.80
C LYS A 722 -14.74 -6.02 33.72
N THR A 723 -15.91 -6.62 33.83
CA THR A 723 -16.52 -7.42 32.78
C THR A 723 -17.22 -6.56 31.73
N GLY A 724 -17.33 -7.07 30.53
CA GLY A 724 -18.09 -6.46 29.44
C GLY A 724 -18.88 -7.50 28.68
N THR A 725 -20.09 -7.13 28.31
CA THR A 725 -20.89 -7.79 27.28
C THR A 725 -21.07 -6.77 26.18
N ALA A 726 -20.63 -7.10 24.99
CA ALA A 726 -20.67 -6.17 23.85
C ALA A 726 -21.71 -6.67 22.84
N GLU A 727 -22.77 -5.87 22.66
CA GLU A 727 -23.80 -6.15 21.64
C GLU A 727 -23.22 -5.88 20.25
N THR A 728 -23.09 -6.93 19.43
CA THR A 728 -22.50 -6.87 18.10
C THR A 728 -23.51 -7.01 16.96
N GLY A 729 -24.80 -7.17 17.32
CA GLY A 729 -25.86 -7.50 16.35
C GLY A 729 -25.82 -8.95 15.85
N LYS A 730 -24.90 -9.79 16.36
CA LYS A 730 -24.86 -11.23 16.16
C LYS A 730 -25.79 -11.93 17.16
N PRO A 731 -26.11 -13.22 16.94
CA PRO A 731 -27.01 -13.96 17.84
C PRO A 731 -26.52 -14.09 19.29
N VAL A 732 -25.23 -14.04 19.51
CA VAL A 732 -24.58 -14.08 20.82
C VAL A 732 -23.58 -12.95 20.89
N ASP A 733 -23.55 -12.26 22.01
CA ASP A 733 -22.66 -11.12 22.25
C ASP A 733 -21.22 -11.55 22.55
N ASP A 734 -20.27 -10.62 22.41
CA ASP A 734 -18.88 -10.85 22.79
C ASP A 734 -18.73 -10.69 24.31
N SER A 735 -17.91 -11.56 24.92
CA SER A 735 -17.58 -11.52 26.35
C SER A 735 -16.21 -10.89 26.55
N TRP A 736 -16.14 -9.89 27.46
CA TRP A 736 -14.92 -9.17 27.77
C TRP A 736 -14.56 -9.25 29.26
N PHE A 737 -13.27 -9.21 29.54
CA PHE A 737 -12.73 -8.87 30.85
C PHE A 737 -11.45 -8.05 30.70
N VAL A 738 -11.36 -6.96 31.47
CA VAL A 738 -10.13 -6.18 31.66
C VAL A 738 -9.88 -6.05 33.13
N GLY A 739 -8.72 -6.50 33.59
CA GLY A 739 -8.39 -6.47 35.01
C GLY A 739 -6.89 -6.56 35.27
N PHE A 740 -6.52 -6.36 36.51
CA PHE A 740 -5.14 -6.38 36.94
C PHE A 740 -5.01 -6.87 38.39
N GLY A 741 -3.87 -7.45 38.69
CA GLY A 741 -3.54 -7.93 40.03
C GLY A 741 -2.14 -8.54 40.10
N PRO A 742 -1.63 -8.75 41.32
CA PRO A 742 -2.11 -8.24 42.61
C PRO A 742 -2.21 -6.72 42.63
N THR A 743 -3.18 -6.13 43.36
CA THR A 743 -3.35 -4.65 43.35
C THR A 743 -2.30 -3.94 44.22
N GLU A 744 -1.49 -4.65 44.97
CA GLU A 744 -0.50 -4.11 45.92
C GLU A 744 0.84 -3.84 45.22
N ASP A 745 1.54 -4.89 44.76
CA ASP A 745 2.83 -4.81 44.10
C ASP A 745 2.94 -5.75 42.90
N ASN A 746 3.84 -5.45 41.94
CA ASN A 746 4.10 -6.28 40.76
C ASN A 746 2.85 -6.64 39.97
N LYS A 747 2.02 -5.64 39.71
CA LYS A 747 0.75 -5.76 39.00
C LYS A 747 0.97 -6.24 37.57
N VAL A 748 0.11 -7.12 37.14
CA VAL A 748 -0.01 -7.55 35.75
C VAL A 748 -1.40 -7.20 35.27
N VAL A 749 -1.52 -6.67 34.04
CA VAL A 749 -2.79 -6.33 33.42
C VAL A 749 -3.14 -7.38 32.39
N VAL A 750 -4.40 -7.83 32.38
CA VAL A 750 -4.97 -8.75 31.38
C VAL A 750 -6.18 -8.12 30.74
N ALA A 751 -6.21 -8.05 29.41
CA ALA A 751 -7.40 -7.76 28.63
C ALA A 751 -7.70 -8.97 27.74
N ILE A 752 -8.93 -9.48 27.80
CA ILE A 752 -9.37 -10.63 27.01
C ILE A 752 -10.77 -10.38 26.43
N VAL A 753 -10.93 -10.75 25.16
CA VAL A 753 -12.21 -10.82 24.47
C VAL A 753 -12.43 -12.21 23.90
N LEU A 754 -13.65 -12.72 24.05
CA LEU A 754 -14.13 -13.97 23.43
C LEU A 754 -15.32 -13.61 22.54
N GLU A 755 -15.17 -13.86 21.24
CA GLU A 755 -16.23 -13.58 20.27
C GLU A 755 -17.39 -14.55 20.45
N GLN A 756 -18.63 -14.01 20.50
CA GLN A 756 -19.88 -14.78 20.61
C GLN A 756 -19.93 -15.77 21.81
N ALA A 757 -19.41 -15.34 22.96
CA ALA A 757 -19.26 -16.18 24.14
C ALA A 757 -20.12 -15.74 25.34
N ALA A 758 -20.88 -14.64 25.26
CA ALA A 758 -21.59 -14.08 26.42
C ALA A 758 -22.76 -14.94 26.96
N SER A 759 -23.19 -15.95 26.20
CA SER A 759 -24.26 -16.90 26.65
C SER A 759 -23.74 -18.12 27.38
N ASP A 760 -22.42 -18.34 27.38
CA ASP A 760 -21.84 -19.54 28.01
C ASP A 760 -21.55 -19.32 29.49
N ASN A 761 -21.59 -20.41 30.28
CA ASN A 761 -21.20 -20.38 31.69
C ASN A 761 -19.70 -20.08 31.90
N THR A 762 -18.93 -19.99 30.83
CA THR A 762 -17.49 -19.72 30.83
C THR A 762 -17.26 -18.35 30.22
N ASP A 763 -17.34 -17.33 31.03
CA ASP A 763 -17.11 -15.94 30.62
C ASP A 763 -15.62 -15.59 30.53
N ALA A 764 -15.31 -14.44 29.93
CA ALA A 764 -13.94 -13.92 29.78
C ALA A 764 -13.25 -13.74 31.16
N ALA A 765 -13.98 -13.41 32.24
CA ALA A 765 -13.43 -13.25 33.58
C ALA A 765 -12.90 -14.58 34.12
N THR A 766 -13.65 -15.67 33.95
CA THR A 766 -13.23 -17.02 34.33
C THR A 766 -11.98 -17.48 33.56
N ARG A 767 -11.90 -17.15 32.27
CA ARG A 767 -10.72 -17.45 31.44
C ARG A 767 -9.50 -16.63 31.84
N ALA A 768 -9.69 -15.36 32.18
CA ALA A 768 -8.63 -14.48 32.68
C ALA A 768 -8.03 -14.92 34.02
N ASN A 769 -8.80 -15.64 34.87
CA ASN A 769 -8.33 -16.13 36.19
C ASN A 769 -7.02 -16.92 36.09
N ASN A 770 -6.91 -17.84 35.14
CA ASN A 770 -5.68 -18.61 34.95
C ASN A 770 -4.49 -17.75 34.55
N VAL A 771 -4.72 -16.79 33.67
CA VAL A 771 -3.66 -15.86 33.21
C VAL A 771 -3.20 -14.97 34.36
N LEU A 772 -4.16 -14.42 35.15
CA LEU A 772 -3.90 -13.60 36.33
C LEU A 772 -3.19 -14.34 37.45
N ARG A 773 -3.25 -15.67 37.46
CA ARG A 773 -2.51 -16.53 38.41
C ARG A 773 -1.08 -16.77 37.94
N VAL A 774 -0.91 -17.17 36.68
CA VAL A 774 0.38 -17.57 36.11
C VAL A 774 1.31 -16.33 35.91
N ALA A 775 0.78 -15.22 35.39
CA ALA A 775 1.63 -14.09 34.99
C ALA A 775 2.36 -13.41 36.18
N PRO A 776 1.71 -13.14 37.37
CA PRO A 776 2.42 -12.62 38.53
C PRO A 776 3.41 -13.61 39.15
N GLU A 777 3.06 -14.93 39.14
CA GLU A 777 3.94 -15.98 39.66
C GLU A 777 5.25 -16.05 38.87
N VAL A 778 5.18 -16.05 37.53
CA VAL A 778 6.33 -16.06 36.64
C VAL A 778 7.17 -14.79 36.79
N GLN A 779 6.57 -13.65 37.07
CA GLN A 779 7.27 -12.40 37.36
C GLN A 779 7.85 -12.33 38.78
N GLY A 780 7.68 -13.34 39.59
CA GLY A 780 8.16 -13.39 40.96
C GLY A 780 7.38 -12.52 41.96
N ALA A 781 6.11 -12.24 41.65
CA ALA A 781 5.21 -11.40 42.42
C ALA A 781 4.30 -12.16 43.41
N LEU A 782 4.20 -13.48 43.32
CA LEU A 782 3.44 -14.35 44.16
C LEU A 782 4.33 -15.33 44.92
#